data_cf35d2bbef5677cdced26e79f6f26c32
#
_entry.id   cf35d2bbef5677cdced26e79f6f26c32
#
_cell.length_a   1.000
_cell.length_b   1.000
_cell.length_c   1.000
_cell.angle_alpha   90.00
_cell.angle_beta   90.00
_cell.angle_gamma   90.00
#
_symmetry.space_group_name_H-M   'P 1'
#
loop_
_entity.id
_entity.type
_entity.pdbx_description
1 polymer ?
#
loop_
_entity_poly.entity_id
_entity_poly.type
_entity_poly.pdbx_seq_one_letter_code
_entity_poly.pdbx_strand_id
1 'polypeptide(L)'
;MSNYIEIKGARVNNLKNVDLKIPRNKLVVITGVSGSGKSSLAFDTLYAEGQRRYVESLSSYARQFLGRMNKPECDYIKGIPPAIAIEQKVISRNPRSTVGTTTEIYEYLRLLFARVGHTFSPISGNEVKKHTVEDVLAFVKTYSEGTKFVILAPLVPVEGRTEAEQLKMSLLQGYARIYYKGDFQRIDDVLETGEEITGEVYIVVDRLSVDLSTDGISRMMDSAETAFYEGRGECRLMFMPSMITYDFSTRFEADGIEFEVPNDNMFSFNSPVGACPECQGYGKVIGIDPSRVIPDSGKSVYDGCVACWNGAKLGEWREVFCRYAAKDNFPIFEPYYKLSEEHRSWLWHGLPSADPTDPYSTVCIDEFFEMVRQNQYKIQYRVMMARYRGKTDCPTCHGTRLKKEANYVKIAGRSITDLVQMPIVTLKEWFANIQLPEHDAAIAKRLLTEINNRLQFILDVGLGYLTLNRLSNTLSGGESQRINLTTSLGSSLVGSLYILDEPSIGLHSRDTERLINVLKQLRDIGNTVIVVEHDEEIMRAADYIIDVGPNAGRLGGEIVWQGETKNLPSAANSSSLIPNSSLSQSHTLKYLTGEDAIPLPKSRRPWNMKVEIKGARMNNLKGIDVAFPLNVMTVVTGVSGSGKSSLVKGILYPALKRHIGEVCDAPGEYGSIGGDIKAIQHVEFVDQNPIGKSTRSNPATYVKAYDAIRELYADQPLSNQMGFTAQYFSFNAEGGRCEECKGAGVITVEMQFMADLVLECEHCHGKRFKSDILEVRFHGKNISDVLDMTIDEAIEFFTQWEQLDIVKRLQPLQDVGLGYIRLGQSSSTLSGGENQRVKLAYFIGQEKIVPTMFIFDEPTTGLHFHDIKKLLESFNALISRGHTIVIIEHNLEVIKCADHIIDMGPDGGDRGGNVVAVGTPEMVSGCNEGFTAKYLREKLY
;
A
#
# COMPACT_ATOMS: atom_id res chain seq x y z
N MET A 1 6.86 0.05 41.27
CA MET A 1 5.76 -0.15 40.30
C MET A 1 5.35 -1.61 40.30
N SER A 2 4.08 -1.96 40.10
CA SER A 2 3.64 -3.37 40.02
C SER A 2 4.32 -4.06 38.86
N ASN A 3 4.81 -5.28 39.05
CA ASN A 3 5.40 -6.11 37.97
C ASN A 3 4.32 -6.74 37.05
N TYR A 4 3.05 -6.49 37.34
CA TYR A 4 1.90 -7.05 36.64
C TYR A 4 0.88 -5.97 36.28
N ILE A 5 0.18 -6.15 35.17
CA ILE A 5 -1.10 -5.54 34.89
C ILE A 5 -2.16 -6.48 35.45
N GLU A 6 -3.00 -6.00 36.37
CA GLU A 6 -4.02 -6.80 37.02
C GLU A 6 -5.41 -6.38 36.53
N ILE A 7 -6.14 -7.33 35.96
CA ILE A 7 -7.52 -7.19 35.48
C ILE A 7 -8.40 -7.97 36.46
N LYS A 8 -9.52 -7.37 36.85
CA LYS A 8 -10.51 -8.01 37.72
C LYS A 8 -11.89 -7.84 37.13
N GLY A 9 -12.59 -8.94 36.98
CA GLY A 9 -13.98 -8.97 36.57
C GLY A 9 -14.29 -8.43 35.20
N ALA A 10 -13.48 -8.72 34.18
CA ALA A 10 -13.73 -8.27 32.79
C ALA A 10 -14.94 -9.01 32.20
N ARG A 11 -15.93 -8.22 31.70
CA ARG A 11 -17.21 -8.73 31.19
C ARG A 11 -17.59 -8.14 29.82
N VAL A 12 -16.63 -7.56 29.14
CA VAL A 12 -16.85 -6.94 27.82
C VAL A 12 -17.22 -8.01 26.80
N ASN A 13 -18.25 -7.78 26.02
CA ASN A 13 -18.76 -8.69 24.98
C ASN A 13 -19.07 -10.11 25.54
N ASN A 14 -18.28 -11.10 25.13
CA ASN A 14 -18.47 -12.50 25.56
C ASN A 14 -17.59 -12.91 26.75
N LEU A 15 -16.80 -12.01 27.33
CA LEU A 15 -15.94 -12.34 28.47
C LEU A 15 -16.78 -12.66 29.73
N LYS A 16 -16.45 -13.76 30.41
CA LYS A 16 -17.17 -14.28 31.57
C LYS A 16 -16.48 -13.94 32.88
N ASN A 17 -16.52 -12.67 33.29
CA ASN A 17 -15.97 -12.20 34.54
C ASN A 17 -14.49 -12.60 34.75
N VAL A 18 -13.67 -12.27 33.76
CA VAL A 18 -12.27 -12.71 33.67
C VAL A 18 -11.40 -11.98 34.70
N ASP A 19 -10.64 -12.75 35.47
CA ASP A 19 -9.58 -12.30 36.36
C ASP A 19 -8.22 -12.70 35.78
N LEU A 20 -7.31 -11.73 35.60
CA LEU A 20 -6.05 -11.97 34.91
C LEU A 20 -4.90 -11.11 35.45
N LYS A 21 -3.69 -11.69 35.51
CA LYS A 21 -2.45 -11.00 35.84
C LYS A 21 -1.48 -11.15 34.65
N ILE A 22 -1.18 -10.06 33.98
CA ILE A 22 -0.28 -10.03 32.81
C ILE A 22 1.08 -9.50 33.26
N PRO A 23 2.18 -10.24 33.06
CA PRO A 23 3.50 -9.77 33.42
C PRO A 23 3.93 -8.59 32.55
N ARG A 24 4.54 -7.57 33.17
CA ARG A 24 5.09 -6.41 32.45
C ARG A 24 6.47 -6.72 31.88
N ASN A 25 6.86 -5.94 30.85
CA ASN A 25 8.15 -6.07 30.16
C ASN A 25 8.39 -7.47 29.59
N LYS A 26 7.32 -8.08 29.08
CA LYS A 26 7.30 -9.40 28.47
C LYS A 26 6.59 -9.35 27.12
N LEU A 27 6.94 -10.31 26.26
CA LEU A 27 6.17 -10.62 25.07
C LEU A 27 5.08 -11.62 25.46
N VAL A 28 3.84 -11.17 25.43
CA VAL A 28 2.64 -11.92 25.83
C VAL A 28 1.79 -12.20 24.61
N VAL A 29 1.44 -13.46 24.39
CA VAL A 29 0.53 -13.85 23.32
C VAL A 29 -0.84 -14.17 23.91
N ILE A 30 -1.89 -13.53 23.38
CA ILE A 30 -3.29 -13.88 23.65
C ILE A 30 -3.78 -14.71 22.46
N THR A 31 -4.13 -15.96 22.73
CA THR A 31 -4.56 -16.91 21.68
C THR A 31 -5.88 -17.58 22.02
N GLY A 32 -6.36 -18.50 21.20
CA GLY A 32 -7.62 -19.24 21.35
C GLY A 32 -8.42 -19.27 20.03
N VAL A 33 -9.50 -20.05 19.97
CA VAL A 33 -10.32 -20.20 18.76
C VAL A 33 -10.91 -18.87 18.28
N SER A 34 -11.27 -18.78 17.00
CA SER A 34 -11.94 -17.58 16.46
C SER A 34 -13.24 -17.30 17.22
N GLY A 35 -13.47 -16.03 17.58
CA GLY A 35 -14.65 -15.63 18.36
C GLY A 35 -14.61 -15.99 19.85
N SER A 36 -13.50 -16.47 20.42
CA SER A 36 -13.39 -16.83 21.85
C SER A 36 -13.33 -15.62 22.79
N GLY A 37 -13.09 -14.40 22.31
CA GLY A 37 -13.02 -13.18 23.14
C GLY A 37 -11.62 -12.57 23.24
N LYS A 38 -10.66 -13.00 22.43
CA LYS A 38 -9.28 -12.45 22.41
C LYS A 38 -9.22 -10.94 22.20
N SER A 39 -9.88 -10.46 21.15
CA SER A 39 -9.94 -9.03 20.82
C SER A 39 -10.70 -8.23 21.86
N SER A 40 -11.75 -8.83 22.46
CA SER A 40 -12.49 -8.24 23.57
C SER A 40 -11.60 -8.03 24.81
N LEU A 41 -10.68 -8.96 25.08
CA LEU A 41 -9.72 -8.83 26.17
C LEU A 41 -8.61 -7.80 25.83
N ALA A 42 -8.03 -7.89 24.65
CA ALA A 42 -6.87 -7.09 24.25
C ALA A 42 -7.26 -5.64 23.92
N PHE A 43 -8.26 -5.45 23.05
CA PHE A 43 -8.63 -4.13 22.52
C PHE A 43 -9.77 -3.49 23.32
N ASP A 44 -10.90 -4.18 23.48
CA ASP A 44 -12.08 -3.60 24.11
C ASP A 44 -11.93 -3.48 25.63
N THR A 45 -10.96 -4.17 26.24
CA THR A 45 -10.70 -4.10 27.68
C THR A 45 -9.39 -3.37 27.99
N LEU A 46 -8.23 -3.93 27.60
CA LEU A 46 -6.92 -3.38 27.96
C LEU A 46 -6.62 -2.07 27.22
N TYR A 47 -6.71 -2.09 25.90
CA TYR A 47 -6.41 -0.89 25.12
C TYR A 47 -7.40 0.24 25.44
N ALA A 48 -8.69 -0.06 25.47
CA ALA A 48 -9.74 0.91 25.78
C ALA A 48 -9.51 1.61 27.13
N GLU A 49 -9.14 0.87 28.17
CA GLU A 49 -8.81 1.45 29.48
C GLU A 49 -7.51 2.26 29.45
N GLY A 50 -6.48 1.76 28.78
CA GLY A 50 -5.23 2.50 28.60
C GLY A 50 -5.43 3.83 27.89
N GLN A 51 -6.18 3.84 26.80
CA GLN A 51 -6.53 5.02 26.03
C GLN A 51 -7.42 5.98 26.84
N ARG A 52 -8.42 5.46 27.55
CA ARG A 52 -9.28 6.26 28.44
C ARG A 52 -8.46 7.02 29.47
N ARG A 53 -7.52 6.36 30.15
CA ARG A 53 -6.63 7.00 31.14
C ARG A 53 -5.71 8.04 30.53
N TYR A 54 -5.21 7.76 29.34
CA TYR A 54 -4.39 8.73 28.59
C TYR A 54 -5.20 10.01 28.29
N VAL A 55 -6.41 9.85 27.73
CA VAL A 55 -7.31 10.97 27.42
C VAL A 55 -7.70 11.74 28.69
N GLU A 56 -7.95 11.05 29.81
CA GLU A 56 -8.23 11.70 31.10
C GLU A 56 -7.06 12.51 31.65
N SER A 57 -5.83 12.15 31.30
CA SER A 57 -4.62 12.90 31.68
C SER A 57 -4.42 14.19 30.88
N LEU A 58 -5.10 14.34 29.73
CA LEU A 58 -5.01 15.52 28.89
C LEU A 58 -5.72 16.74 29.46
N SER A 59 -5.46 17.92 28.93
CA SER A 59 -6.12 19.16 29.33
C SER A 59 -7.64 19.09 29.12
N SER A 60 -8.40 19.91 29.89
CA SER A 60 -9.86 19.99 29.74
C SER A 60 -10.30 20.36 28.33
N TYR A 61 -9.53 21.21 27.66
CA TYR A 61 -9.76 21.58 26.25
C TYR A 61 -9.64 20.39 25.30
N ALA A 62 -8.54 19.62 25.38
CA ALA A 62 -8.35 18.41 24.56
C ALA A 62 -9.44 17.35 24.80
N ARG A 63 -9.87 17.16 26.06
CA ARG A 63 -10.96 16.24 26.42
C ARG A 63 -12.32 16.64 25.82
N GLN A 64 -12.55 17.93 25.63
CA GLN A 64 -13.80 18.43 25.04
C GLN A 64 -13.92 18.03 23.55
N PHE A 65 -12.81 17.95 22.84
CA PHE A 65 -12.77 17.48 21.44
C PHE A 65 -12.79 15.96 21.31
N LEU A 66 -12.14 15.24 22.22
CA LEU A 66 -12.02 13.78 22.16
C LEU A 66 -13.26 13.04 22.71
N GLY A 67 -14.16 13.76 23.37
CA GLY A 67 -15.36 13.19 23.98
C GLY A 67 -15.07 12.35 25.24
N ARG A 68 -16.13 11.84 25.86
CA ARG A 68 -16.03 10.89 26.99
C ARG A 68 -15.89 9.47 26.46
N MET A 69 -14.77 8.82 26.77
CA MET A 69 -14.60 7.40 26.51
C MET A 69 -15.29 6.58 27.63
N ASN A 70 -16.07 5.60 27.21
CA ASN A 70 -16.72 4.70 28.15
C ASN A 70 -15.68 3.82 28.85
N LYS A 71 -15.86 3.60 30.15
CA LYS A 71 -15.05 2.63 30.89
C LYS A 71 -15.44 1.22 30.43
N PRO A 72 -14.46 0.34 30.17
CA PRO A 72 -14.74 -1.06 29.88
C PRO A 72 -15.51 -1.70 31.04
N GLU A 73 -16.40 -2.64 30.76
CA GLU A 73 -17.14 -3.38 31.77
C GLU A 73 -16.19 -4.30 32.54
N CYS A 74 -15.59 -3.79 33.61
CA CYS A 74 -14.73 -4.52 34.53
C CYS A 74 -14.77 -3.89 35.91
N ASP A 75 -14.42 -4.66 36.95
CA ASP A 75 -14.35 -4.14 38.31
C ASP A 75 -13.20 -3.11 38.40
N TYR A 76 -11.99 -3.53 38.06
CA TYR A 76 -10.83 -2.63 37.92
C TYR A 76 -9.73 -3.20 37.04
N ILE A 77 -8.88 -2.29 36.53
CA ILE A 77 -7.60 -2.62 35.92
C ILE A 77 -6.50 -1.78 36.60
N LYS A 78 -5.47 -2.44 37.13
CA LYS A 78 -4.32 -1.79 37.79
C LYS A 78 -3.02 -2.05 37.04
N GLY A 79 -2.06 -1.12 37.16
CA GLY A 79 -0.70 -1.28 36.62
C GLY A 79 -0.60 -1.12 35.12
N ILE A 80 -1.65 -0.61 34.42
CA ILE A 80 -1.62 -0.40 32.98
C ILE A 80 -0.76 0.83 32.63
N PRO A 81 0.25 0.69 31.75
CA PRO A 81 1.01 1.82 31.23
C PRO A 81 0.26 2.48 30.05
N PRO A 82 0.78 3.60 29.48
CA PRO A 82 0.25 4.15 28.24
C PRO A 82 0.16 3.07 27.15
N ALA A 83 -1.00 2.94 26.53
CA ALA A 83 -1.28 1.85 25.59
C ALA A 83 -1.31 2.36 24.16
N ILE A 84 -0.67 1.64 23.27
CA ILE A 84 -0.59 1.88 21.83
C ILE A 84 -1.12 0.63 21.13
N ALA A 85 -2.16 0.79 20.31
CA ALA A 85 -2.67 -0.29 19.47
C ALA A 85 -2.15 -0.18 18.03
N ILE A 86 -1.79 -1.32 17.47
CA ILE A 86 -1.37 -1.47 16.08
C ILE A 86 -2.32 -2.45 15.40
N GLU A 87 -3.38 -1.88 14.80
CA GLU A 87 -4.42 -2.64 14.12
C GLU A 87 -4.12 -2.76 12.61
N GLN A 88 -4.83 -3.68 11.94
CA GLN A 88 -4.71 -3.92 10.50
C GLN A 88 -5.42 -2.88 9.62
N LYS A 89 -6.22 -2.02 10.21
CA LYS A 89 -6.98 -1.03 9.43
C LYS A 89 -6.03 -0.05 8.75
N VAL A 90 -6.25 0.18 7.46
CA VAL A 90 -5.54 1.24 6.72
C VAL A 90 -5.92 2.58 7.34
N ILE A 91 -5.00 3.18 8.08
CA ILE A 91 -5.24 4.37 8.90
C ILE A 91 -5.45 5.62 8.05
N SER A 92 -4.93 5.66 6.84
CA SER A 92 -4.97 6.87 6.02
C SER A 92 -5.84 6.73 4.78
N ARG A 93 -6.97 7.43 4.76
CA ARG A 93 -7.75 7.72 3.54
C ARG A 93 -7.15 8.87 2.73
N ASN A 94 -6.08 9.49 3.22
CA ASN A 94 -5.43 10.61 2.54
C ASN A 94 -4.72 10.12 1.28
N PRO A 95 -5.13 10.54 0.08
CA PRO A 95 -4.54 10.09 -1.18
C PRO A 95 -3.11 10.59 -1.39
N ARG A 96 -2.60 11.48 -0.56
CA ARG A 96 -1.21 11.97 -0.60
C ARG A 96 -0.27 11.22 0.34
N SER A 97 -0.79 10.41 1.27
CA SER A 97 0.04 9.65 2.21
C SER A 97 0.81 8.54 1.49
N THR A 98 2.10 8.44 1.78
CA THR A 98 3.02 7.44 1.21
C THR A 98 3.75 6.69 2.30
N VAL A 99 4.39 5.58 1.95
CA VAL A 99 5.29 4.86 2.86
C VAL A 99 6.33 5.82 3.46
N GLY A 100 6.95 6.66 2.62
CA GLY A 100 7.96 7.64 3.07
C GLY A 100 7.44 8.65 4.08
N THR A 101 6.21 9.17 3.89
CA THR A 101 5.60 10.12 4.85
C THR A 101 5.12 9.44 6.12
N THR A 102 4.59 8.22 6.02
CA THR A 102 4.11 7.47 7.19
C THR A 102 5.27 7.04 8.10
N THR A 103 6.43 6.71 7.52
CA THR A 103 7.65 6.32 8.26
C THR A 103 8.52 7.51 8.65
N GLU A 104 8.12 8.72 8.33
CA GLU A 104 8.85 9.97 8.52
C GLU A 104 10.18 10.07 7.74
N ILE A 105 10.58 9.03 6.99
CA ILE A 105 11.83 9.03 6.21
C ILE A 105 11.83 10.16 5.19
N TYR A 106 10.67 10.46 4.59
CA TYR A 106 10.55 11.52 3.60
C TYR A 106 10.89 12.91 4.19
N GLU A 107 10.55 13.16 5.45
CA GLU A 107 10.85 14.43 6.13
C GLU A 107 12.37 14.59 6.31
N TYR A 108 13.05 13.52 6.69
CA TYR A 108 14.52 13.53 6.78
C TYR A 108 15.19 13.68 5.41
N LEU A 109 14.64 13.07 4.35
CA LEU A 109 15.13 13.26 2.98
C LEU A 109 14.99 14.71 2.53
N ARG A 110 13.85 15.34 2.76
CA ARG A 110 13.64 16.76 2.45
C ARG A 110 14.69 17.65 3.10
N LEU A 111 14.93 17.46 4.41
CA LEU A 111 15.93 18.18 5.15
C LEU A 111 17.34 17.91 4.61
N LEU A 112 17.65 16.68 4.25
CA LEU A 112 18.93 16.29 3.68
C LEU A 112 19.18 17.04 2.36
N PHE A 113 18.21 17.02 1.43
CA PHE A 113 18.32 17.69 0.14
C PHE A 113 18.37 19.23 0.28
N ALA A 114 17.65 19.79 1.24
CA ALA A 114 17.71 21.22 1.53
C ALA A 114 19.05 21.69 2.11
N ARG A 115 19.81 20.82 2.79
CA ARG A 115 21.04 21.16 3.51
C ARG A 115 22.32 20.85 2.74
N VAL A 116 22.33 19.71 2.03
CA VAL A 116 23.54 19.21 1.34
C VAL A 116 23.27 18.87 -0.14
N GLY A 117 22.13 19.27 -0.68
CA GLY A 117 21.82 19.07 -2.08
C GLY A 117 22.47 20.13 -2.96
N HIS A 118 23.09 19.69 -4.06
CA HIS A 118 23.70 20.55 -5.08
C HIS A 118 22.79 20.65 -6.30
N THR A 119 22.58 21.86 -6.82
CA THR A 119 21.74 22.11 -7.99
C THR A 119 22.58 21.97 -9.24
N PHE A 120 22.03 21.28 -10.26
CA PHE A 120 22.67 21.09 -11.55
C PHE A 120 21.80 21.64 -12.68
N SER A 121 22.40 22.32 -13.64
CA SER A 121 21.67 22.79 -14.83
C SER A 121 21.15 21.61 -15.66
N PRO A 122 19.88 21.66 -16.09
CA PRO A 122 19.32 20.62 -16.97
C PRO A 122 19.87 20.70 -18.42
N ILE A 123 20.52 21.81 -18.78
CA ILE A 123 21.07 22.04 -20.14
C ILE A 123 22.52 21.53 -20.21
N SER A 124 23.40 22.08 -19.40
CA SER A 124 24.84 21.77 -19.43
C SER A 124 25.25 20.61 -18.51
N GLY A 125 24.39 20.29 -17.49
CA GLY A 125 24.74 19.33 -16.44
C GLY A 125 25.75 19.85 -15.44
N ASN A 126 26.16 21.10 -15.52
CA ASN A 126 27.12 21.72 -14.59
C ASN A 126 26.43 22.08 -13.26
N GLU A 127 27.20 22.06 -12.20
CA GLU A 127 26.75 22.49 -10.89
C GLU A 127 26.51 24.01 -10.86
N VAL A 128 25.34 24.42 -10.39
CA VAL A 128 24.95 25.83 -10.21
C VAL A 128 25.41 26.28 -8.84
N LYS A 129 26.28 27.28 -8.78
CA LYS A 129 26.81 27.82 -7.53
C LYS A 129 26.63 29.31 -7.51
N LYS A 130 26.38 29.85 -6.30
CA LYS A 130 26.64 31.25 -6.02
C LYS A 130 28.11 31.40 -5.71
N HIS A 131 28.78 32.10 -6.54
CA HIS A 131 30.20 32.36 -6.25
C HIS A 131 30.33 33.51 -5.25
N THR A 132 31.24 33.34 -4.33
CA THR A 132 31.64 34.39 -3.37
C THR A 132 32.98 34.99 -3.80
N VAL A 133 33.38 36.07 -3.17
CA VAL A 133 34.72 36.66 -3.36
C VAL A 133 35.80 35.64 -3.00
N GLU A 134 35.54 34.81 -1.98
CA GLU A 134 36.46 33.76 -1.55
C GLU A 134 36.60 32.66 -2.63
N ASP A 135 35.57 32.37 -3.39
CA ASP A 135 35.63 31.39 -4.50
C ASP A 135 36.51 31.94 -5.64
N VAL A 136 36.34 33.21 -5.96
CA VAL A 136 37.22 33.90 -6.94
C VAL A 136 38.68 33.82 -6.49
N LEU A 137 38.96 34.12 -5.23
CA LEU A 137 40.28 34.02 -4.64
C LEU A 137 40.82 32.58 -4.64
N ALA A 138 39.99 31.61 -4.26
CA ALA A 138 40.37 30.20 -4.26
C ALA A 138 40.77 29.74 -5.68
N PHE A 139 40.00 30.20 -6.68
CA PHE A 139 40.27 29.91 -8.07
C PHE A 139 41.59 30.55 -8.55
N VAL A 140 41.81 31.83 -8.22
CA VAL A 140 43.04 32.53 -8.59
C VAL A 140 44.29 31.85 -7.94
N LYS A 141 44.17 31.34 -6.73
CA LYS A 141 45.24 30.59 -6.03
C LYS A 141 45.68 29.29 -6.74
N THR A 142 44.88 28.77 -7.66
CA THR A 142 45.26 27.59 -8.46
C THR A 142 46.30 27.89 -9.51
N TYR A 143 46.53 29.17 -9.81
CA TYR A 143 47.54 29.63 -10.77
C TYR A 143 48.84 29.97 -10.07
N SER A 144 49.95 29.90 -10.80
CA SER A 144 51.28 30.20 -10.31
C SER A 144 51.44 31.69 -9.92
N GLU A 145 52.15 31.96 -8.84
CA GLU A 145 52.44 33.31 -8.39
C GLU A 145 53.12 34.14 -9.51
N GLY A 146 52.71 35.39 -9.68
CA GLY A 146 53.12 36.25 -10.75
C GLY A 146 52.34 36.14 -12.09
N THR A 147 51.40 35.17 -12.21
CA THR A 147 50.50 35.09 -13.39
C THR A 147 49.64 36.34 -13.46
N LYS A 148 49.62 37.00 -14.60
CA LYS A 148 48.85 38.25 -14.81
C LYS A 148 47.40 37.91 -15.19
N PHE A 149 46.46 38.63 -14.60
CA PHE A 149 45.03 38.53 -14.92
C PHE A 149 44.33 39.88 -14.80
N VAL A 150 43.15 39.99 -15.40
CA VAL A 150 42.35 41.20 -15.39
C VAL A 150 41.00 40.80 -14.81
N ILE A 151 40.49 41.64 -13.90
CA ILE A 151 39.15 41.51 -13.34
C ILE A 151 38.23 42.44 -14.13
N LEU A 152 37.17 41.87 -14.68
CA LEU A 152 36.23 42.52 -15.56
C LEU A 152 34.81 42.45 -14.95
N ALA A 153 34.06 43.52 -15.11
CA ALA A 153 32.63 43.59 -14.79
C ALA A 153 31.82 43.83 -16.06
N PRO A 154 30.79 43.02 -16.36
CA PRO A 154 29.96 43.30 -17.52
C PRO A 154 29.21 44.59 -17.35
N LEU A 155 29.09 45.38 -18.46
CA LEU A 155 28.26 46.58 -18.49
C LEU A 155 26.79 46.14 -18.65
N VAL A 156 26.06 46.10 -17.57
CA VAL A 156 24.64 45.67 -17.58
C VAL A 156 23.74 46.80 -18.02
N PRO A 157 22.90 46.67 -19.09
CA PRO A 157 21.99 47.68 -19.56
C PRO A 157 21.06 48.20 -18.48
N VAL A 158 20.84 49.53 -18.43
CA VAL A 158 19.91 50.16 -17.48
C VAL A 158 18.77 50.76 -18.28
N GLU A 159 17.56 50.42 -17.90
CA GLU A 159 16.34 50.93 -18.57
C GLU A 159 16.33 52.46 -18.60
N GLY A 160 16.14 53.02 -19.78
CA GLY A 160 16.12 54.47 -20.02
C GLY A 160 17.49 55.13 -20.18
N ARG A 161 18.59 54.41 -20.33
CA ARG A 161 19.94 54.95 -20.61
C ARG A 161 20.62 54.19 -21.74
N THR A 162 21.34 54.93 -22.55
CA THR A 162 22.18 54.36 -23.58
C THR A 162 23.49 53.81 -23.00
N GLU A 163 24.11 52.85 -23.65
CA GLU A 163 25.42 52.28 -23.25
C GLU A 163 26.49 53.36 -23.17
N ALA A 164 26.48 54.32 -24.13
CA ALA A 164 27.39 55.43 -24.10
C ALA A 164 27.22 56.35 -22.87
N GLU A 165 26.00 56.55 -22.40
CA GLU A 165 25.72 57.30 -21.18
C GLU A 165 26.19 56.50 -19.95
N GLN A 166 26.04 55.21 -19.94
CA GLN A 166 26.55 54.35 -18.88
C GLN A 166 28.08 54.39 -18.82
N LEU A 167 28.77 54.28 -19.96
CA LEU A 167 30.22 54.37 -20.01
C LEU A 167 30.71 55.71 -19.53
N LYS A 168 30.01 56.82 -19.82
CA LYS A 168 30.33 58.16 -19.25
C LYS A 168 30.23 58.16 -17.74
N MET A 169 29.26 57.50 -17.19
CA MET A 169 29.13 57.38 -15.73
C MET A 169 30.25 56.53 -15.14
N SER A 170 30.61 55.41 -15.77
CA SER A 170 31.75 54.58 -15.33
C SER A 170 33.07 55.36 -15.39
N LEU A 171 33.25 56.25 -16.37
CA LEU A 171 34.39 57.13 -16.47
C LEU A 171 34.43 58.12 -15.29
N LEU A 172 33.29 58.69 -14.94
CA LEU A 172 33.18 59.62 -13.77
C LEU A 172 33.45 58.86 -12.44
N GLN A 173 33.18 57.57 -12.37
CA GLN A 173 33.48 56.70 -11.22
C GLN A 173 34.98 56.33 -11.13
N GLY A 174 35.78 56.67 -12.21
CA GLY A 174 37.20 56.43 -12.21
C GLY A 174 37.66 55.25 -13.09
N TYR A 175 36.75 54.54 -13.75
CA TYR A 175 37.11 53.46 -14.66
C TYR A 175 37.54 54.06 -16.02
N ALA A 176 38.78 53.81 -16.41
CA ALA A 176 39.38 54.43 -17.63
C ALA A 176 39.33 53.49 -18.85
N ARG A 177 39.11 52.16 -18.66
CA ARG A 177 39.23 51.17 -19.72
C ARG A 177 38.09 50.17 -19.74
N ILE A 178 37.79 49.70 -20.92
CA ILE A 178 36.87 48.59 -21.17
C ILE A 178 37.53 47.52 -22.05
N TYR A 179 36.99 46.29 -21.97
CA TYR A 179 37.21 45.26 -22.94
C TYR A 179 36.01 45.17 -23.87
N TYR A 180 36.24 45.48 -25.16
CA TYR A 180 35.22 45.59 -26.14
C TYR A 180 35.71 45.14 -27.49
N LYS A 181 34.91 44.39 -28.24
CA LYS A 181 35.28 43.80 -29.57
C LYS A 181 36.63 43.06 -29.59
N GLY A 182 36.93 42.38 -28.48
CA GLY A 182 38.15 41.55 -28.36
C GLY A 182 39.43 42.28 -27.97
N ASP A 183 39.38 43.59 -27.63
CA ASP A 183 40.53 44.39 -27.26
C ASP A 183 40.26 45.32 -26.08
N PHE A 184 41.34 45.68 -25.39
CA PHE A 184 41.32 46.69 -24.32
C PHE A 184 41.39 48.09 -24.84
N GLN A 185 40.33 48.85 -24.73
CA GLN A 185 40.15 50.20 -25.22
C GLN A 185 39.99 51.18 -24.06
N ARG A 186 40.29 52.48 -24.30
CA ARG A 186 39.95 53.53 -23.35
C ARG A 186 38.52 53.95 -23.58
N ILE A 187 37.83 54.25 -22.50
CA ILE A 187 36.42 54.73 -22.58
C ILE A 187 36.32 56.04 -23.35
N ASP A 188 37.31 56.97 -23.15
CA ASP A 188 37.32 58.23 -23.88
C ASP A 188 37.39 58.04 -25.39
N ASP A 189 38.28 57.15 -25.87
CA ASP A 189 38.48 56.86 -27.25
C ASP A 189 37.22 56.28 -27.90
N VAL A 190 36.51 55.36 -27.19
CA VAL A 190 35.26 54.75 -27.69
C VAL A 190 34.09 55.74 -27.72
N LEU A 191 34.03 56.64 -26.74
CA LEU A 191 32.99 57.69 -26.73
C LEU A 191 33.21 58.80 -27.82
N GLU A 192 34.47 59.05 -28.18
CA GLU A 192 34.83 60.04 -29.24
C GLU A 192 34.48 59.54 -30.66
N THR A 193 34.45 58.22 -30.89
CA THR A 193 34.06 57.66 -32.18
C THR A 193 32.59 57.94 -32.56
N GLY A 194 31.71 58.17 -31.57
CA GLY A 194 30.33 58.40 -31.79
C GLY A 194 29.53 57.23 -32.43
N GLU A 195 30.14 56.07 -32.52
CA GLU A 195 29.50 54.83 -33.03
C GLU A 195 28.56 54.27 -31.99
N GLU A 196 27.50 53.62 -32.45
CA GLU A 196 26.58 52.89 -31.55
C GLU A 196 27.32 51.68 -30.98
N ILE A 197 27.31 51.60 -29.62
CA ILE A 197 27.99 50.53 -28.92
C ILE A 197 27.06 49.30 -28.95
N THR A 198 27.48 48.24 -29.63
CA THR A 198 26.69 47.03 -29.79
C THR A 198 27.50 45.80 -29.40
N GLY A 199 26.85 44.91 -28.58
CA GLY A 199 27.47 43.68 -28.09
C GLY A 199 27.99 43.74 -26.64
N GLU A 200 28.73 42.73 -26.22
CA GLU A 200 29.22 42.64 -24.86
C GLU A 200 30.36 43.63 -24.56
N VAL A 201 30.15 44.45 -23.56
CA VAL A 201 31.13 45.40 -23.05
C VAL A 201 31.51 45.04 -21.61
N TYR A 202 32.74 45.00 -21.28
CA TYR A 202 33.22 44.76 -19.93
C TYR A 202 34.06 45.94 -19.40
N ILE A 203 33.73 46.43 -18.23
CA ILE A 203 34.56 47.42 -17.52
C ILE A 203 35.76 46.73 -16.92
N VAL A 204 36.95 47.28 -17.13
CA VAL A 204 38.19 46.80 -16.51
C VAL A 204 38.23 47.36 -15.09
N VAL A 205 38.00 46.51 -14.10
CA VAL A 205 38.00 46.91 -12.69
C VAL A 205 39.46 47.00 -12.18
N ASP A 206 40.22 45.94 -12.39
CA ASP A 206 41.64 45.96 -11.97
C ASP A 206 42.51 45.04 -12.87
N ARG A 207 43.81 45.31 -12.88
CA ARG A 207 44.81 44.46 -13.56
C ARG A 207 45.82 44.00 -12.53
N LEU A 208 45.79 42.72 -12.24
CA LEU A 208 46.55 42.15 -11.13
C LEU A 208 47.53 41.06 -11.62
N SER A 209 48.40 40.68 -10.74
CA SER A 209 49.14 39.43 -10.79
C SER A 209 48.80 38.58 -9.58
N VAL A 210 48.85 37.29 -9.70
CA VAL A 210 48.68 36.38 -8.57
C VAL A 210 49.74 36.68 -7.53
N ASP A 211 49.32 37.27 -6.41
CA ASP A 211 50.15 37.63 -5.28
C ASP A 211 49.52 37.07 -4.00
N LEU A 212 50.17 36.10 -3.39
CA LEU A 212 49.67 35.40 -2.22
C LEU A 212 50.04 36.08 -0.90
N SER A 213 50.65 37.29 -0.95
CA SER A 213 50.89 38.14 0.25
C SER A 213 49.54 38.63 0.82
N THR A 214 49.51 38.98 2.09
CA THR A 214 48.34 39.52 2.78
C THR A 214 47.73 40.72 2.02
N ASP A 215 48.59 41.64 1.56
CA ASP A 215 48.16 42.83 0.83
C ASP A 215 47.65 42.48 -0.56
N GLY A 216 48.30 41.53 -1.27
CA GLY A 216 47.85 41.03 -2.57
C GLY A 216 46.48 40.35 -2.48
N ILE A 217 46.27 39.51 -1.48
CA ILE A 217 45.00 38.86 -1.21
C ILE A 217 43.91 39.89 -0.92
N SER A 218 44.13 40.85 -0.05
CA SER A 218 43.15 41.89 0.25
C SER A 218 42.76 42.68 -0.98
N ARG A 219 43.74 43.10 -1.79
CA ARG A 219 43.48 43.81 -3.05
C ARG A 219 42.70 42.98 -4.06
N MET A 220 43.01 41.70 -4.20
CA MET A 220 42.25 40.79 -5.08
C MET A 220 40.77 40.67 -4.63
N MET A 221 40.56 40.55 -3.31
CA MET A 221 39.19 40.46 -2.73
C MET A 221 38.42 41.76 -2.97
N ASP A 222 39.01 42.93 -2.70
CA ASP A 222 38.37 44.23 -2.91
C ASP A 222 38.02 44.46 -4.37
N SER A 223 38.92 44.09 -5.29
CA SER A 223 38.67 44.22 -6.73
C SER A 223 37.61 43.26 -7.21
N ALA A 224 37.53 42.02 -6.69
CA ALA A 224 36.48 41.06 -7.03
C ALA A 224 35.11 41.53 -6.49
N GLU A 225 35.08 42.07 -5.24
CA GLU A 225 33.85 42.63 -4.66
C GLU A 225 33.34 43.83 -5.49
N THR A 226 34.25 44.69 -5.92
CA THR A 226 33.95 45.82 -6.82
C THR A 226 33.41 45.32 -8.15
N ALA A 227 34.00 44.28 -8.73
CA ALA A 227 33.56 43.73 -10.00
C ALA A 227 32.15 43.12 -9.88
N PHE A 228 31.83 42.39 -8.82
CA PHE A 228 30.48 41.91 -8.55
C PHE A 228 29.47 43.05 -8.35
N TYR A 229 29.89 44.13 -7.70
CA TYR A 229 29.02 45.28 -7.51
C TYR A 229 28.70 45.99 -8.84
N GLU A 230 29.70 46.30 -9.65
CA GLU A 230 29.54 46.96 -10.94
C GLU A 230 28.83 46.07 -11.98
N GLY A 231 29.17 44.79 -11.99
CA GLY A 231 28.55 43.79 -12.87
C GLY A 231 27.22 43.25 -12.36
N ARG A 232 26.64 43.89 -11.33
CA ARG A 232 25.33 43.45 -10.72
C ARG A 232 25.32 41.97 -10.37
N GLY A 233 26.36 41.49 -9.78
CA GLY A 233 26.52 40.11 -9.35
C GLY A 233 27.35 39.25 -10.29
N GLU A 234 27.85 39.78 -11.39
CA GLU A 234 28.70 39.05 -12.34
C GLU A 234 30.13 39.59 -12.34
N CYS A 235 31.09 38.71 -12.42
CA CYS A 235 32.49 39.02 -12.48
C CYS A 235 33.18 38.08 -13.46
N ARG A 236 34.06 38.61 -14.34
CA ARG A 236 34.83 37.82 -15.30
C ARG A 236 36.32 37.99 -15.00
N LEU A 237 37.02 36.89 -14.89
CA LEU A 237 38.49 36.87 -14.84
C LEU A 237 39.04 36.54 -16.22
N MET A 238 40.06 37.30 -16.67
CA MET A 238 40.76 37.05 -17.91
C MET A 238 42.24 36.91 -17.64
N PHE A 239 42.81 35.73 -17.96
CA PHE A 239 44.26 35.46 -17.72
C PHE A 239 45.08 35.78 -18.95
N MET A 240 46.21 36.48 -18.70
CA MET A 240 47.10 36.94 -19.72
C MET A 240 48.36 36.06 -19.80
N PRO A 241 48.95 35.77 -20.98
CA PRO A 241 48.55 36.29 -22.30
C PRO A 241 47.50 35.39 -23.03
N SER A 242 47.06 34.30 -22.42
CA SER A 242 46.23 33.30 -23.06
C SER A 242 44.78 33.78 -23.40
N MET A 243 44.36 34.91 -22.81
CA MET A 243 43.01 35.50 -22.97
C MET A 243 41.90 34.51 -22.58
N ILE A 244 42.22 33.53 -21.73
CA ILE A 244 41.21 32.58 -21.22
C ILE A 244 40.36 33.27 -20.16
N THR A 245 39.08 33.18 -20.32
CA THR A 245 38.11 33.81 -19.41
C THR A 245 37.37 32.78 -18.55
N TYR A 246 37.04 33.22 -17.31
CA TYR A 246 36.25 32.49 -16.36
C TYR A 246 35.21 33.41 -15.76
N ASP A 247 33.94 32.97 -15.77
CA ASP A 247 32.80 33.76 -15.30
C ASP A 247 32.41 33.33 -13.89
N PHE A 248 32.14 34.29 -13.04
CA PHE A 248 31.67 34.10 -11.68
C PHE A 248 30.40 34.92 -11.51
N SER A 249 29.40 34.35 -10.87
CA SER A 249 28.11 34.99 -10.58
C SER A 249 27.72 34.80 -9.12
N THR A 250 27.30 35.86 -8.47
CA THR A 250 26.66 35.79 -7.15
C THR A 250 25.20 35.42 -7.23
N ARG A 251 24.64 35.37 -8.47
CA ARG A 251 23.30 34.91 -8.74
C ARG A 251 23.30 33.40 -8.81
N PHE A 252 22.17 32.80 -8.45
CA PHE A 252 21.97 31.36 -8.57
C PHE A 252 21.39 31.02 -9.95
N GLU A 253 22.24 31.19 -10.97
CA GLU A 253 21.85 31.03 -12.39
C GLU A 253 22.92 30.28 -13.18
N ALA A 254 22.49 29.55 -14.18
CA ALA A 254 23.36 28.92 -15.19
C ALA A 254 22.59 28.71 -16.48
N ASP A 255 23.28 28.77 -17.63
CA ASP A 255 22.71 28.57 -18.98
C ASP A 255 21.48 29.45 -19.27
N GLY A 256 21.40 30.65 -18.69
CA GLY A 256 20.29 31.60 -18.84
C GLY A 256 19.03 31.22 -18.04
N ILE A 257 19.13 30.26 -17.13
CA ILE A 257 18.06 29.85 -16.22
C ILE A 257 18.40 30.34 -14.83
N GLU A 258 17.48 31.04 -14.17
CA GLU A 258 17.55 31.37 -12.74
C GLU A 258 16.99 30.20 -11.93
N PHE A 259 17.76 29.74 -10.95
CA PHE A 259 17.39 28.62 -10.10
C PHE A 259 16.97 29.10 -8.72
N GLU A 260 16.04 28.35 -8.11
CA GLU A 260 15.63 28.54 -6.74
C GLU A 260 16.66 27.90 -5.79
N VAL A 261 17.10 28.60 -4.75
CA VAL A 261 17.99 28.03 -3.74
C VAL A 261 17.26 26.88 -3.05
N PRO A 262 17.87 25.70 -2.92
CA PRO A 262 17.24 24.55 -2.30
C PRO A 262 16.75 24.86 -0.88
N ASN A 263 15.49 24.64 -0.64
CA ASN A 263 14.83 24.81 0.64
C ASN A 263 13.89 23.64 0.93
N ASP A 264 13.49 23.51 2.17
CA ASP A 264 12.65 22.43 2.67
C ASP A 264 11.32 22.29 1.94
N ASN A 265 10.66 23.43 1.58
CA ASN A 265 9.38 23.44 0.91
C ASN A 265 9.45 23.01 -0.56
N MET A 266 10.60 23.20 -1.21
CA MET A 266 10.84 22.79 -2.58
C MET A 266 10.68 21.27 -2.77
N PHE A 267 10.99 20.49 -1.75
CA PHE A 267 10.88 19.03 -1.75
C PHE A 267 9.59 18.51 -1.11
N SER A 268 8.62 19.39 -0.81
CA SER A 268 7.35 19.01 -0.22
C SER A 268 6.24 18.99 -1.26
N PHE A 269 5.73 17.81 -1.59
CA PHE A 269 4.55 17.70 -2.46
C PHE A 269 3.24 18.11 -1.77
N ASN A 270 3.25 18.39 -0.46
CA ASN A 270 2.13 18.96 0.29
C ASN A 270 2.17 20.50 0.31
N SER A 271 3.29 21.11 -0.07
CA SER A 271 3.44 22.55 -0.19
C SER A 271 3.18 22.99 -1.64
N PRO A 272 2.47 24.11 -1.88
CA PRO A 272 2.32 24.67 -3.23
C PRO A 272 3.65 25.02 -3.90
N VAL A 273 4.69 25.31 -3.12
CA VAL A 273 6.04 25.62 -3.60
C VAL A 273 6.68 24.43 -4.29
N GLY A 274 6.58 23.22 -3.70
CA GLY A 274 7.24 22.00 -4.21
C GLY A 274 6.31 21.10 -5.01
N ALA A 275 4.98 21.23 -4.87
CA ALA A 275 4.03 20.35 -5.56
C ALA A 275 4.03 20.59 -7.08
N CYS A 276 3.92 19.51 -7.85
CA CYS A 276 3.67 19.62 -9.29
C CYS A 276 2.41 20.45 -9.55
N PRO A 277 2.46 21.49 -10.40
CA PRO A 277 1.34 22.40 -10.62
C PRO A 277 0.14 21.70 -11.26
N GLU A 278 0.34 20.69 -12.08
CA GLU A 278 -0.73 19.99 -12.78
C GLU A 278 -1.51 19.04 -11.87
N CYS A 279 -0.83 18.16 -11.14
CA CYS A 279 -1.47 17.20 -10.25
C CYS A 279 -1.57 17.68 -8.80
N GLN A 280 -1.07 18.86 -8.47
CA GLN A 280 -1.10 19.44 -7.13
C GLN A 280 -0.57 18.49 -6.04
N GLY A 281 0.47 17.74 -6.35
CA GLY A 281 1.09 16.78 -5.41
C GLY A 281 0.38 15.43 -5.29
N TYR A 282 -0.65 15.14 -6.09
CA TYR A 282 -1.31 13.83 -6.09
C TYR A 282 -0.56 12.78 -6.90
N GLY A 283 0.27 13.16 -7.86
CA GLY A 283 1.00 12.29 -8.76
C GLY A 283 0.15 11.67 -9.86
N LYS A 284 -1.17 11.83 -9.79
CA LYS A 284 -2.15 11.28 -10.74
C LYS A 284 -3.14 12.34 -11.17
N VAL A 285 -3.60 12.21 -12.41
CA VAL A 285 -4.65 13.05 -13.00
C VAL A 285 -5.76 12.17 -13.57
N ILE A 286 -6.90 12.79 -13.87
CA ILE A 286 -7.96 12.08 -14.59
C ILE A 286 -7.67 12.22 -16.09
N GLY A 287 -7.12 11.16 -16.66
CA GLY A 287 -6.74 11.08 -18.07
C GLY A 287 -7.40 9.91 -18.79
N ILE A 288 -6.94 9.62 -20.00
CA ILE A 288 -7.28 8.40 -20.72
C ILE A 288 -6.47 7.25 -20.13
N ASP A 289 -7.15 6.23 -19.63
CA ASP A 289 -6.53 5.07 -18.98
C ASP A 289 -6.08 4.06 -20.03
N PRO A 290 -4.77 3.84 -20.21
CA PRO A 290 -4.25 2.90 -21.20
C PRO A 290 -4.78 1.47 -21.03
N SER A 291 -5.03 1.04 -19.79
CA SER A 291 -5.54 -0.30 -19.52
C SER A 291 -6.99 -0.49 -20.00
N ARG A 292 -7.76 0.59 -20.07
CA ARG A 292 -9.12 0.58 -20.61
C ARG A 292 -9.14 0.68 -22.13
N VAL A 293 -8.16 1.34 -22.72
CA VAL A 293 -8.01 1.46 -24.17
C VAL A 293 -7.51 0.16 -24.77
N ILE A 294 -6.52 -0.46 -24.13
CA ILE A 294 -5.94 -1.76 -24.51
C ILE A 294 -6.15 -2.74 -23.36
N PRO A 295 -7.38 -3.26 -23.23
CA PRO A 295 -7.72 -4.11 -22.12
C PRO A 295 -7.15 -5.54 -22.25
N ASP A 296 -6.74 -5.96 -23.41
CA ASP A 296 -6.16 -7.27 -23.70
C ASP A 296 -4.90 -7.10 -24.53
N SER A 297 -3.76 -7.09 -23.85
CA SER A 297 -2.45 -6.95 -24.51
C SER A 297 -2.03 -8.21 -25.30
N GLY A 298 -2.71 -9.33 -25.10
CA GLY A 298 -2.51 -10.56 -25.85
C GLY A 298 -3.03 -10.52 -27.29
N LYS A 299 -3.86 -9.52 -27.62
CA LYS A 299 -4.36 -9.29 -28.97
C LYS A 299 -3.45 -8.39 -29.77
N SER A 300 -3.46 -8.60 -31.09
CA SER A 300 -2.81 -7.69 -32.04
C SER A 300 -3.71 -6.49 -32.37
N VAL A 301 -3.15 -5.47 -33.03
CA VAL A 301 -3.95 -4.34 -33.54
C VAL A 301 -5.00 -4.84 -34.53
N TYR A 302 -4.63 -5.76 -35.38
CA TYR A 302 -5.52 -6.39 -36.34
C TYR A 302 -6.67 -7.14 -35.67
N ASP A 303 -6.40 -7.86 -34.57
CA ASP A 303 -7.42 -8.61 -33.79
C ASP A 303 -8.23 -7.71 -32.83
N GLY A 304 -8.00 -6.39 -32.87
CA GLY A 304 -8.76 -5.40 -32.11
C GLY A 304 -8.33 -5.25 -30.67
N CYS A 305 -7.02 -5.18 -30.37
CA CYS A 305 -6.50 -4.85 -29.04
C CYS A 305 -6.94 -3.46 -28.58
N VAL A 306 -7.13 -2.50 -29.50
CA VAL A 306 -7.61 -1.14 -29.20
C VAL A 306 -9.13 -1.15 -29.07
N ALA A 307 -9.63 -1.20 -27.85
CA ALA A 307 -11.05 -1.39 -27.54
C ALA A 307 -11.95 -0.26 -28.08
N CYS A 308 -11.44 0.98 -28.11
CA CYS A 308 -12.21 2.11 -28.63
C CYS A 308 -12.39 2.10 -30.16
N TRP A 309 -11.62 1.29 -30.89
CA TRP A 309 -11.74 1.11 -32.33
C TRP A 309 -12.58 -0.13 -32.71
N ASN A 310 -13.20 -0.81 -31.73
CA ASN A 310 -14.05 -1.95 -31.97
C ASN A 310 -15.51 -1.53 -32.22
N GLY A 311 -16.19 -2.26 -33.10
CA GLY A 311 -17.58 -2.00 -33.48
C GLY A 311 -17.76 -1.52 -34.91
N ALA A 312 -19.00 -1.60 -35.44
CA ALA A 312 -19.30 -1.43 -36.88
C ALA A 312 -18.92 -0.05 -37.47
N LYS A 313 -18.99 1.02 -36.65
CA LYS A 313 -18.65 2.38 -37.09
C LYS A 313 -17.23 2.81 -36.76
N LEU A 314 -16.70 2.31 -35.64
CA LEU A 314 -15.38 2.72 -35.16
C LEU A 314 -14.27 1.78 -35.62
N GLY A 315 -14.62 0.62 -36.18
CA GLY A 315 -13.68 -0.31 -36.81
C GLY A 315 -12.91 0.30 -37.99
N GLU A 316 -13.48 1.34 -38.62
CA GLU A 316 -12.82 2.09 -39.68
C GLU A 316 -11.47 2.67 -39.23
N TRP A 317 -11.36 3.16 -37.99
CA TRP A 317 -10.10 3.66 -37.42
C TRP A 317 -9.01 2.59 -37.44
N ARG A 318 -9.34 1.37 -37.02
CA ARG A 318 -8.43 0.23 -37.04
C ARG A 318 -8.00 -0.13 -38.47
N GLU A 319 -8.95 -0.19 -39.39
CA GLU A 319 -8.68 -0.55 -40.79
C GLU A 319 -7.79 0.48 -41.45
N VAL A 320 -8.03 1.78 -41.23
CA VAL A 320 -7.21 2.87 -41.74
C VAL A 320 -5.82 2.81 -41.13
N PHE A 321 -5.70 2.69 -39.80
CA PHE A 321 -4.39 2.53 -39.13
C PHE A 321 -3.61 1.36 -39.73
N CYS A 322 -4.19 0.17 -39.80
CA CYS A 322 -3.52 -1.02 -40.34
C CYS A 322 -3.04 -0.84 -41.80
N ARG A 323 -3.78 -0.07 -42.59
CA ARG A 323 -3.42 0.22 -43.99
C ARG A 323 -2.17 1.13 -44.10
N TYR A 324 -2.13 2.20 -43.28
CA TYR A 324 -1.01 3.14 -43.26
C TYR A 324 0.22 2.58 -42.54
N ALA A 325 0.02 1.83 -41.48
CA ALA A 325 1.06 1.19 -40.67
C ALA A 325 1.98 0.24 -41.51
N ALA A 326 1.47 -0.29 -42.61
CA ALA A 326 2.27 -1.11 -43.52
C ALA A 326 3.43 -0.35 -44.18
N LYS A 327 3.33 0.99 -44.33
CA LYS A 327 4.40 1.83 -44.88
C LYS A 327 5.61 1.91 -43.95
N ASP A 328 5.38 1.87 -42.66
CA ASP A 328 6.39 1.98 -41.59
C ASP A 328 6.81 0.60 -41.04
N ASN A 329 6.43 -0.49 -41.73
CA ASN A 329 6.69 -1.87 -41.30
C ASN A 329 6.18 -2.18 -39.86
N PHE A 330 5.11 -1.54 -39.48
CA PHE A 330 4.50 -1.79 -38.15
C PHE A 330 3.93 -3.22 -38.09
N PRO A 331 4.23 -4.01 -37.03
CA PRO A 331 3.81 -5.41 -36.91
C PRO A 331 2.35 -5.54 -36.46
N ILE A 332 1.40 -5.29 -37.34
CA ILE A 332 -0.07 -5.26 -37.05
C ILE A 332 -0.63 -6.57 -36.54
N PHE A 333 0.03 -7.72 -36.78
CA PHE A 333 -0.39 -9.05 -36.35
C PHE A 333 0.29 -9.50 -35.05
N GLU A 334 1.27 -8.77 -34.55
CA GLU A 334 1.91 -9.10 -33.28
C GLU A 334 1.05 -8.67 -32.08
N PRO A 335 0.98 -9.50 -31.01
CA PRO A 335 0.34 -9.11 -29.77
C PRO A 335 0.92 -7.80 -29.21
N TYR A 336 0.07 -6.93 -28.67
CA TYR A 336 0.49 -5.62 -28.17
C TYR A 336 1.66 -5.70 -27.16
N TYR A 337 1.67 -6.71 -26.28
CA TYR A 337 2.74 -6.87 -25.29
C TYR A 337 4.12 -7.15 -25.92
N LYS A 338 4.18 -7.66 -27.16
CA LYS A 338 5.44 -7.90 -27.91
C LYS A 338 5.93 -6.68 -28.68
N LEU A 339 5.08 -5.69 -28.91
CA LEU A 339 5.46 -4.47 -29.60
C LEU A 339 6.58 -3.75 -28.86
N SER A 340 7.57 -3.25 -29.58
CA SER A 340 8.60 -2.37 -29.03
C SER A 340 7.99 -1.08 -28.45
N GLU A 341 8.70 -0.40 -27.58
CA GLU A 341 8.25 0.90 -27.07
C GLU A 341 8.02 1.92 -28.18
N GLU A 342 8.84 1.87 -29.22
CA GLU A 342 8.72 2.70 -30.42
C GLU A 342 7.41 2.41 -31.14
N HIS A 343 7.10 1.15 -31.43
CA HIS A 343 5.83 0.76 -32.07
C HIS A 343 4.62 1.09 -31.20
N ARG A 344 4.71 0.93 -29.87
CA ARG A 344 3.65 1.37 -28.95
C ARG A 344 3.45 2.88 -29.05
N SER A 345 4.54 3.66 -29.07
CA SER A 345 4.48 5.12 -29.26
C SER A 345 3.79 5.49 -30.56
N TRP A 346 4.08 4.82 -31.67
CA TRP A 346 3.42 5.09 -32.96
C TRP A 346 1.92 4.82 -32.92
N LEU A 347 1.52 3.74 -32.28
CA LEU A 347 0.08 3.44 -32.11
C LEU A 347 -0.66 4.50 -31.28
N TRP A 348 0.02 5.05 -30.28
CA TRP A 348 -0.54 6.08 -29.40
C TRP A 348 -0.50 7.46 -30.02
N HIS A 349 0.64 7.90 -30.57
CA HIS A 349 0.93 9.28 -30.92
C HIS A 349 1.01 9.55 -32.43
N GLY A 350 0.98 8.53 -33.25
CA GLY A 350 1.03 8.62 -34.73
C GLY A 350 2.22 7.95 -35.37
N LEU A 351 2.03 7.53 -36.59
CA LEU A 351 3.05 6.88 -37.41
C LEU A 351 4.13 7.87 -37.85
N PRO A 352 5.39 7.46 -38.03
CA PRO A 352 6.45 8.33 -38.52
C PRO A 352 6.19 8.90 -39.91
N SER A 353 5.52 8.14 -40.77
CA SER A 353 5.16 8.55 -42.14
C SER A 353 3.86 9.37 -42.20
N ALA A 354 3.29 9.79 -41.06
CA ALA A 354 2.05 10.56 -41.02
C ALA A 354 2.23 11.93 -41.70
N ASP A 355 1.38 12.23 -42.67
CA ASP A 355 1.33 13.52 -43.35
C ASP A 355 0.17 14.35 -42.76
N PRO A 356 0.41 15.50 -42.13
CA PRO A 356 -0.64 16.35 -41.58
C PRO A 356 -1.69 16.81 -42.61
N THR A 357 -1.38 16.73 -43.91
CA THR A 357 -2.31 17.10 -45.00
C THR A 357 -3.26 15.96 -45.37
N ASP A 358 -2.93 14.70 -44.98
CA ASP A 358 -3.77 13.52 -45.16
C ASP A 358 -4.38 13.04 -43.81
N PRO A 359 -5.66 13.35 -43.56
CA PRO A 359 -6.32 12.97 -42.30
C PRO A 359 -6.35 11.47 -42.00
N TYR A 360 -6.18 10.64 -43.03
CA TYR A 360 -6.16 9.19 -42.84
C TYR A 360 -4.77 8.67 -42.44
N SER A 361 -3.71 9.41 -42.73
CA SER A 361 -2.37 9.03 -42.32
C SER A 361 -2.08 9.35 -40.85
N THR A 362 -2.79 10.31 -40.26
CA THR A 362 -2.62 10.77 -38.84
C THR A 362 -3.39 9.92 -37.85
N VAL A 363 -4.08 8.88 -38.31
CA VAL A 363 -4.90 8.02 -37.43
C VAL A 363 -4.05 7.35 -36.34
N CYS A 364 -4.32 7.68 -35.07
CA CYS A 364 -3.71 7.10 -33.89
C CYS A 364 -4.70 7.15 -32.72
N ILE A 365 -4.30 6.64 -31.54
CA ILE A 365 -5.18 6.63 -30.37
C ILE A 365 -5.43 8.07 -29.87
N ASP A 366 -4.42 8.93 -29.84
CA ASP A 366 -4.58 10.31 -29.38
C ASP A 366 -5.52 11.12 -30.28
N GLU A 367 -5.39 10.97 -31.60
CA GLU A 367 -6.26 11.63 -32.56
C GLU A 367 -7.72 11.16 -32.42
N PHE A 368 -7.93 9.89 -32.16
CA PHE A 368 -9.25 9.36 -31.85
C PHE A 368 -9.87 10.04 -30.62
N PHE A 369 -9.11 10.18 -29.52
CA PHE A 369 -9.63 10.84 -28.33
C PHE A 369 -9.76 12.35 -28.49
N GLU A 370 -8.97 12.97 -29.34
CA GLU A 370 -9.15 14.37 -29.72
C GLU A 370 -10.47 14.57 -30.47
N MET A 371 -10.77 13.73 -31.45
CA MET A 371 -12.07 13.72 -32.14
C MET A 371 -13.21 13.51 -31.13
N VAL A 372 -13.07 12.59 -30.18
CA VAL A 372 -14.06 12.38 -29.12
C VAL A 372 -14.23 13.64 -28.25
N ARG A 373 -13.12 14.34 -27.92
CA ARG A 373 -13.12 15.56 -27.14
C ARG A 373 -13.86 16.70 -27.83
N GLN A 374 -13.61 16.90 -29.13
CA GLN A 374 -14.26 17.92 -29.94
C GLN A 374 -15.76 17.68 -30.09
N ASN A 375 -16.21 16.42 -30.04
CA ASN A 375 -17.62 16.06 -30.21
C ASN A 375 -18.37 15.83 -28.90
N GLN A 376 -17.82 16.24 -27.74
CA GLN A 376 -18.46 16.02 -26.42
C GLN A 376 -19.83 16.72 -26.23
N TYR A 377 -20.21 17.65 -27.12
CA TYR A 377 -21.58 18.20 -27.13
C TYR A 377 -22.63 17.10 -27.39
N LYS A 378 -22.30 15.97 -28.00
CA LYS A 378 -23.17 14.81 -28.18
C LYS A 378 -23.03 13.86 -27.00
N ILE A 379 -24.15 13.35 -26.46
CA ILE A 379 -24.19 12.45 -25.29
C ILE A 379 -23.32 11.20 -25.51
N GLN A 380 -23.36 10.60 -26.70
CA GLN A 380 -22.61 9.38 -27.00
C GLN A 380 -21.09 9.54 -26.82
N TYR A 381 -20.51 10.67 -27.19
CA TYR A 381 -19.08 10.94 -27.02
C TYR A 381 -18.70 11.26 -25.58
N ARG A 382 -19.61 11.88 -24.79
CA ARG A 382 -19.44 12.04 -23.34
C ARG A 382 -19.40 10.69 -22.62
N VAL A 383 -20.30 9.78 -22.96
CA VAL A 383 -20.32 8.44 -22.39
C VAL A 383 -19.08 7.65 -22.79
N MET A 384 -18.63 7.78 -24.06
CA MET A 384 -17.40 7.17 -24.54
C MET A 384 -16.18 7.69 -23.79
N MET A 385 -16.05 9.00 -23.65
CA MET A 385 -14.96 9.62 -22.88
C MET A 385 -14.95 9.11 -21.42
N ALA A 386 -16.11 9.06 -20.76
CA ALA A 386 -16.24 8.57 -19.39
C ALA A 386 -15.84 7.10 -19.24
N ARG A 387 -16.09 6.26 -20.26
CA ARG A 387 -15.72 4.84 -20.28
C ARG A 387 -14.20 4.65 -20.23
N TYR A 388 -13.44 5.48 -20.94
CA TYR A 388 -11.99 5.35 -21.07
C TYR A 388 -11.20 6.25 -20.11
N ARG A 389 -11.86 7.13 -19.36
CA ARG A 389 -11.22 7.93 -18.30
C ARG A 389 -10.90 7.10 -17.08
N GLY A 390 -9.70 7.30 -16.55
CA GLY A 390 -9.23 6.70 -15.31
C GLY A 390 -8.23 7.61 -14.60
N LYS A 391 -7.70 7.13 -13.48
CA LYS A 391 -6.58 7.77 -12.79
C LYS A 391 -5.29 7.33 -13.46
N THR A 392 -4.67 8.23 -14.21
CA THR A 392 -3.38 8.02 -14.89
C THR A 392 -2.27 8.76 -14.17
N ASP A 393 -1.04 8.37 -14.40
CA ASP A 393 0.09 9.11 -13.88
C ASP A 393 0.13 10.51 -14.53
N CYS A 394 0.49 11.50 -13.75
CA CYS A 394 0.56 12.87 -14.21
C CYS A 394 1.60 13.00 -15.34
N PRO A 395 1.27 13.54 -16.51
CA PRO A 395 2.20 13.63 -17.63
C PRO A 395 3.40 14.56 -17.35
N THR A 396 3.25 15.52 -16.45
CA THR A 396 4.32 16.48 -16.12
C THR A 396 5.31 15.91 -15.11
N CYS A 397 4.83 15.27 -14.04
CA CYS A 397 5.71 14.76 -12.98
C CYS A 397 5.90 13.24 -13.02
N HIS A 398 5.24 12.51 -13.90
CA HIS A 398 5.33 11.05 -14.04
C HIS A 398 5.18 10.31 -12.70
N GLY A 399 4.24 10.77 -11.87
CA GLY A 399 3.96 10.18 -10.55
C GLY A 399 4.90 10.61 -9.42
N THR A 400 5.92 11.44 -9.67
CA THR A 400 6.87 11.92 -8.63
C THR A 400 6.28 12.96 -7.70
N ARG A 401 5.20 13.64 -8.09
CA ARG A 401 4.41 14.63 -7.34
C ARG A 401 5.09 15.98 -7.14
N LEU A 402 6.39 16.09 -7.35
CA LEU A 402 7.17 17.30 -7.22
C LEU A 402 7.24 18.07 -8.53
N LYS A 403 7.55 19.35 -8.44
CA LYS A 403 7.97 20.18 -9.58
C LYS A 403 9.26 19.60 -10.16
N LYS A 404 9.48 19.80 -11.46
CA LYS A 404 10.70 19.34 -12.15
C LYS A 404 11.97 20.00 -11.60
N GLU A 405 11.88 21.22 -11.08
CA GLU A 405 12.98 21.97 -10.47
C GLU A 405 13.57 21.25 -9.27
N ALA A 406 12.77 20.52 -8.49
CA ALA A 406 13.26 19.68 -7.40
C ALA A 406 14.21 18.56 -7.85
N ASN A 407 14.12 18.13 -9.13
CA ASN A 407 14.98 17.10 -9.70
C ASN A 407 16.34 17.63 -10.15
N TYR A 408 16.50 18.94 -10.24
CA TYR A 408 17.79 19.55 -10.54
C TYR A 408 18.73 19.48 -9.35
N VAL A 409 18.20 19.33 -8.14
CA VAL A 409 18.97 19.17 -6.92
C VAL A 409 19.32 17.71 -6.72
N LYS A 410 20.61 17.41 -6.60
CA LYS A 410 21.13 16.05 -6.49
C LYS A 410 22.09 15.91 -5.30
N ILE A 411 22.11 14.72 -4.72
CA ILE A 411 23.10 14.28 -3.75
C ILE A 411 23.76 13.03 -4.32
N ALA A 412 25.08 13.01 -4.44
CA ALA A 412 25.83 11.91 -5.05
C ALA A 412 25.21 11.45 -6.41
N GLY A 413 24.81 12.43 -7.24
CA GLY A 413 24.26 12.21 -8.58
C GLY A 413 22.81 11.78 -8.65
N ARG A 414 22.08 11.67 -7.52
CA ARG A 414 20.67 11.25 -7.48
C ARG A 414 19.76 12.36 -6.95
N SER A 415 18.60 12.53 -7.58
CA SER A 415 17.53 13.41 -7.11
C SER A 415 16.70 12.75 -6.01
N ILE A 416 15.93 13.53 -5.27
CA ILE A 416 15.00 12.99 -4.26
C ILE A 416 13.97 12.05 -4.90
N THR A 417 13.53 12.32 -6.12
CA THR A 417 12.56 11.49 -6.84
C THR A 417 13.15 10.15 -7.25
N ASP A 418 14.44 10.10 -7.62
CA ASP A 418 15.13 8.83 -7.89
C ASP A 418 15.15 7.96 -6.63
N LEU A 419 15.50 8.57 -5.48
CA LEU A 419 15.60 7.83 -4.22
C LEU A 419 14.28 7.28 -3.74
N VAL A 420 13.18 8.04 -3.83
CA VAL A 420 11.87 7.57 -3.33
C VAL A 420 11.23 6.51 -4.20
N GLN A 421 11.69 6.35 -5.45
CA GLN A 421 11.23 5.31 -6.36
C GLN A 421 12.04 4.01 -6.22
N MET A 422 13.20 4.04 -5.58
CA MET A 422 13.99 2.84 -5.35
C MET A 422 13.31 1.91 -4.33
N PRO A 423 13.42 0.58 -4.51
CA PRO A 423 13.11 -0.37 -3.45
C PRO A 423 13.93 -0.07 -2.19
N ILE A 424 13.33 -0.23 -1.02
CA ILE A 424 13.98 0.12 0.25
C ILE A 424 15.30 -0.64 0.48
N VAL A 425 15.40 -1.89 -0.01
CA VAL A 425 16.67 -2.65 0.00
C VAL A 425 17.76 -1.89 -0.73
N THR A 426 17.51 -1.49 -1.98
CA THR A 426 18.46 -0.77 -2.82
C THR A 426 18.78 0.62 -2.26
N LEU A 427 17.75 1.30 -1.73
CA LEU A 427 17.91 2.59 -1.08
C LEU A 427 18.84 2.51 0.14
N LYS A 428 18.70 1.46 0.96
CA LYS A 428 19.58 1.21 2.12
C LYS A 428 21.01 0.96 1.68
N GLU A 429 21.21 0.14 0.64
CA GLU A 429 22.53 -0.12 0.07
C GLU A 429 23.17 1.17 -0.48
N TRP A 430 22.37 2.04 -1.12
CA TRP A 430 22.84 3.33 -1.61
C TRP A 430 23.30 4.24 -0.46
N PHE A 431 22.51 4.37 0.61
CA PHE A 431 22.88 5.18 1.78
C PHE A 431 24.07 4.61 2.56
N ALA A 432 24.30 3.30 2.53
CA ALA A 432 25.46 2.68 3.15
C ALA A 432 26.77 2.99 2.40
N ASN A 433 26.69 3.21 1.09
CA ASN A 433 27.84 3.43 0.20
C ASN A 433 28.01 4.90 -0.25
N ILE A 434 27.16 5.81 0.23
CA ILE A 434 27.20 7.22 -0.18
C ILE A 434 28.51 7.87 0.24
N GLN A 435 29.17 8.55 -0.69
CA GLN A 435 30.35 9.36 -0.44
C GLN A 435 29.98 10.84 -0.59
N LEU A 436 30.17 11.59 0.47
CA LEU A 436 29.90 13.02 0.51
C LEU A 436 31.22 13.76 0.79
N PRO A 437 31.38 15.01 0.31
CA PRO A 437 32.43 15.90 0.74
C PRO A 437 32.44 16.03 2.27
N GLU A 438 33.62 16.27 2.88
CA GLU A 438 33.80 16.28 4.34
C GLU A 438 32.84 17.27 5.04
N HIS A 439 32.65 18.44 4.45
CA HIS A 439 31.73 19.46 4.95
C HIS A 439 30.28 18.96 4.96
N ASP A 440 29.81 18.41 3.83
CA ASP A 440 28.45 17.90 3.68
C ASP A 440 28.21 16.67 4.57
N ALA A 441 29.23 15.81 4.71
CA ALA A 441 29.17 14.65 5.58
C ALA A 441 28.97 15.05 7.05
N ALA A 442 29.62 16.13 7.51
CA ALA A 442 29.45 16.65 8.86
C ALA A 442 28.02 17.16 9.10
N ILE A 443 27.44 17.90 8.15
CA ILE A 443 26.06 18.41 8.21
C ILE A 443 25.07 17.25 8.15
N ALA A 444 25.26 16.29 7.25
CA ALA A 444 24.35 15.18 6.99
C ALA A 444 24.36 14.10 8.08
N LYS A 445 25.40 14.01 8.91
CA LYS A 445 25.67 12.90 9.84
C LYS A 445 24.43 12.44 10.64
N ARG A 446 23.74 13.37 11.29
CA ARG A 446 22.56 13.06 12.11
C ARG A 446 21.39 12.59 11.24
N LEU A 447 21.14 13.26 10.12
CA LEU A 447 20.07 12.92 9.19
C LEU A 447 20.29 11.52 8.59
N LEU A 448 21.51 11.21 8.16
CA LEU A 448 21.87 9.89 7.63
C LEU A 448 21.71 8.78 8.68
N THR A 449 22.03 9.04 9.94
CA THR A 449 21.82 8.08 11.03
C THR A 449 20.34 7.77 11.18
N GLU A 450 19.47 8.79 11.23
CA GLU A 450 18.02 8.60 11.36
C GLU A 450 17.40 7.89 10.16
N ILE A 451 17.78 8.28 8.94
CA ILE A 451 17.34 7.62 7.71
C ILE A 451 17.74 6.14 7.73
N ASN A 452 19.00 5.86 8.03
CA ASN A 452 19.53 4.50 8.06
C ASN A 452 18.83 3.61 9.10
N ASN A 453 18.55 4.13 10.28
CA ASN A 453 17.85 3.39 11.33
C ASN A 453 16.42 3.06 10.90
N ARG A 454 15.67 4.03 10.37
CA ARG A 454 14.30 3.82 9.90
C ARG A 454 14.21 2.85 8.71
N LEU A 455 15.15 2.96 7.76
CA LEU A 455 15.23 2.01 6.65
C LEU A 455 15.50 0.59 7.17
N GLN A 456 16.37 0.45 8.20
CA GLN A 456 16.65 -0.85 8.79
C GLN A 456 15.39 -1.45 9.44
N PHE A 457 14.63 -0.66 10.19
CA PHE A 457 13.37 -1.16 10.78
C PHE A 457 12.38 -1.67 9.73
N ILE A 458 12.30 -1.01 8.55
CA ILE A 458 11.43 -1.49 7.47
C ILE A 458 11.95 -2.80 6.87
N LEU A 459 13.27 -2.97 6.78
CA LEU A 459 13.89 -4.23 6.34
C LEU A 459 13.66 -5.35 7.35
N ASP A 460 13.75 -5.05 8.63
CA ASP A 460 13.57 -6.03 9.71
C ASP A 460 12.13 -6.58 9.76
N VAL A 461 11.13 -5.80 9.34
CA VAL A 461 9.75 -6.29 9.20
C VAL A 461 9.43 -6.91 7.83
N GLY A 462 10.43 -7.11 6.97
CA GLY A 462 10.27 -7.80 5.68
C GLY A 462 9.65 -6.96 4.56
N LEU A 463 9.65 -5.62 4.64
CA LEU A 463 9.05 -4.72 3.65
C LEU A 463 10.06 -4.07 2.69
N GLY A 464 11.22 -4.68 2.52
CA GLY A 464 12.30 -4.17 1.69
C GLY A 464 11.98 -3.99 0.20
N TYR A 465 10.97 -4.67 -0.31
CA TYR A 465 10.49 -4.56 -1.68
C TYR A 465 9.64 -3.32 -1.96
N LEU A 466 9.15 -2.64 -0.92
CA LEU A 466 8.38 -1.41 -1.07
C LEU A 466 9.27 -0.24 -1.51
N THR A 467 8.63 0.78 -2.09
CA THR A 467 9.25 2.07 -2.38
C THR A 467 8.68 3.15 -1.46
N LEU A 468 9.46 4.18 -1.15
CA LEU A 468 8.98 5.28 -0.30
C LEU A 468 7.84 6.08 -0.95
N ASN A 469 7.75 6.09 -2.28
CA ASN A 469 6.69 6.78 -3.03
C ASN A 469 5.37 5.99 -3.10
N ARG A 470 5.34 4.73 -2.65
CA ARG A 470 4.11 3.93 -2.68
C ARG A 470 3.04 4.55 -1.79
N LEU A 471 1.83 4.67 -2.33
CA LEU A 471 0.67 5.21 -1.61
C LEU A 471 0.26 4.30 -0.45
N SER A 472 0.03 4.88 0.73
CA SER A 472 -0.39 4.14 1.92
C SER A 472 -1.73 3.42 1.73
N ASN A 473 -2.65 3.97 0.94
CA ASN A 473 -3.95 3.35 0.66
C ASN A 473 -3.89 2.17 -0.34
N THR A 474 -2.71 1.87 -0.91
CA THR A 474 -2.47 0.70 -1.78
C THR A 474 -1.80 -0.45 -1.05
N LEU A 475 -1.47 -0.25 0.22
CA LEU A 475 -0.88 -1.27 1.07
C LEU A 475 -1.95 -2.28 1.51
N SER A 476 -1.57 -3.53 1.66
CA SER A 476 -2.38 -4.53 2.34
C SER A 476 -2.50 -4.20 3.84
N GLY A 477 -3.47 -4.80 4.52
CA GLY A 477 -3.64 -4.61 5.97
C GLY A 477 -2.38 -4.97 6.75
N GLY A 478 -1.76 -6.10 6.45
CA GLY A 478 -0.50 -6.52 7.07
C GLY A 478 0.70 -5.62 6.74
N GLU A 479 0.83 -5.12 5.50
CA GLU A 479 1.86 -4.15 5.14
C GLU A 479 1.69 -2.84 5.92
N SER A 480 0.46 -2.34 6.01
CA SER A 480 0.15 -1.12 6.75
C SER A 480 0.47 -1.27 8.25
N GLN A 481 0.11 -2.40 8.84
CA GLN A 481 0.39 -2.72 10.24
C GLN A 481 1.90 -2.76 10.52
N ARG A 482 2.67 -3.41 9.65
CA ARG A 482 4.14 -3.47 9.80
C ARG A 482 4.80 -2.10 9.62
N ILE A 483 4.31 -1.25 8.71
CA ILE A 483 4.77 0.15 8.61
C ILE A 483 4.53 0.90 9.92
N ASN A 484 3.36 0.75 10.54
CA ASN A 484 3.06 1.38 11.82
C ASN A 484 3.96 0.85 12.96
N LEU A 485 4.29 -0.45 12.92
CA LEU A 485 5.24 -1.05 13.86
C LEU A 485 6.64 -0.43 13.72
N THR A 486 7.13 -0.19 12.51
CA THR A 486 8.42 0.47 12.29
C THR A 486 8.45 1.89 12.82
N THR A 487 7.36 2.63 12.67
CA THR A 487 7.22 3.98 13.22
C THR A 487 7.29 3.97 14.75
N SER A 488 6.63 2.99 15.37
CA SER A 488 6.66 2.80 16.84
C SER A 488 8.05 2.47 17.36
N LEU A 489 8.82 1.65 16.65
CA LEU A 489 10.24 1.38 16.97
C LEU A 489 11.10 2.64 16.88
N GLY A 490 10.87 3.44 15.85
CA GLY A 490 11.58 4.70 15.63
C GLY A 490 11.30 5.76 16.71
N SER A 491 10.15 5.70 17.40
CA SER A 491 9.77 6.64 18.45
C SER A 491 10.52 6.45 19.77
N SER A 492 11.24 5.34 19.96
CA SER A 492 12.02 5.01 21.18
C SER A 492 11.23 5.15 22.49
N LEU A 493 9.91 4.93 22.47
CA LEU A 493 9.08 4.98 23.69
C LEU A 493 9.40 3.79 24.59
N VAL A 494 9.61 4.07 25.86
CA VAL A 494 9.96 3.08 26.90
C VAL A 494 8.86 3.00 27.94
N GLY A 495 8.61 1.79 28.48
CA GLY A 495 7.64 1.59 29.55
C GLY A 495 6.17 1.68 29.09
N SER A 496 5.93 1.51 27.80
CA SER A 496 4.60 1.51 27.17
C SER A 496 4.02 0.10 27.03
N LEU A 497 2.72 0.03 26.77
CA LEU A 497 2.01 -1.20 26.43
C LEU A 497 1.69 -1.18 24.93
N TYR A 498 2.28 -2.05 24.18
CA TYR A 498 1.97 -2.27 22.77
C TYR A 498 1.00 -3.44 22.64
N ILE A 499 -0.08 -3.24 21.89
CA ILE A 499 -1.08 -4.27 21.59
C ILE A 499 -1.18 -4.41 20.08
N LEU A 500 -0.86 -5.58 19.55
CA LEU A 500 -0.85 -5.89 18.12
C LEU A 500 -1.92 -6.94 17.82
N ASP A 501 -2.64 -6.73 16.70
CA ASP A 501 -3.66 -7.65 16.21
C ASP A 501 -3.12 -8.45 15.02
N GLU A 502 -2.85 -9.73 15.25
CA GLU A 502 -2.41 -10.70 14.24
C GLU A 502 -1.31 -10.17 13.28
N PRO A 503 -0.15 -9.73 13.79
CA PRO A 503 0.88 -9.12 12.97
C PRO A 503 1.57 -10.07 11.98
N SER A 504 1.37 -11.39 12.10
CA SER A 504 1.89 -12.41 11.17
C SER A 504 1.08 -12.56 9.88
N ILE A 505 -0.06 -11.88 9.75
CA ILE A 505 -0.95 -12.03 8.59
C ILE A 505 -0.22 -11.79 7.27
N GLY A 506 -0.40 -12.74 6.33
CA GLY A 506 0.19 -12.67 5.01
C GLY A 506 1.73 -12.78 5.01
N LEU A 507 2.33 -13.23 6.10
CA LEU A 507 3.76 -13.49 6.19
C LEU A 507 4.10 -14.93 5.85
N HIS A 508 5.18 -15.09 5.12
CA HIS A 508 5.88 -16.35 5.01
C HIS A 508 6.70 -16.62 6.30
N SER A 509 6.90 -17.87 6.71
CA SER A 509 7.64 -18.24 7.95
C SER A 509 8.99 -17.53 8.09
N ARG A 510 9.73 -17.33 6.99
CA ARG A 510 10.95 -16.52 6.98
C ARG A 510 10.74 -15.10 7.51
N ASP A 511 9.65 -14.46 7.10
CA ASP A 511 9.37 -13.08 7.48
C ASP A 511 8.73 -13.02 8.89
N THR A 512 8.04 -14.10 9.31
CA THR A 512 7.57 -14.29 10.70
C THR A 512 8.75 -14.34 11.68
N GLU A 513 9.83 -15.04 11.35
CA GLU A 513 11.04 -15.10 12.17
C GLU A 513 11.66 -13.69 12.37
N ARG A 514 11.68 -12.87 11.32
CA ARG A 514 12.12 -11.46 11.41
C ARG A 514 11.20 -10.64 12.30
N LEU A 515 9.89 -10.78 12.14
CA LEU A 515 8.89 -10.10 12.98
C LEU A 515 9.07 -10.48 14.46
N ILE A 516 9.30 -11.74 14.79
CA ILE A 516 9.57 -12.20 16.15
C ILE A 516 10.77 -11.45 16.75
N ASN A 517 11.84 -11.27 15.98
CA ASN A 517 13.01 -10.53 16.44
C ASN A 517 12.68 -9.07 16.73
N VAL A 518 11.87 -8.43 15.88
CA VAL A 518 11.39 -7.05 16.08
C VAL A 518 10.52 -6.93 17.35
N LEU A 519 9.61 -7.87 17.58
CA LEU A 519 8.77 -7.89 18.79
C LEU A 519 9.62 -8.07 20.06
N LYS A 520 10.67 -8.91 20.01
CA LYS A 520 11.62 -9.08 21.10
C LYS A 520 12.43 -7.82 21.35
N GLN A 521 12.91 -7.15 20.31
CA GLN A 521 13.58 -5.85 20.44
C GLN A 521 12.68 -4.81 21.11
N LEU A 522 11.42 -4.71 20.71
CA LEU A 522 10.45 -3.80 21.31
C LEU A 522 10.23 -4.10 22.80
N ARG A 523 10.19 -5.37 23.19
CA ARG A 523 10.17 -5.82 24.59
C ARG A 523 11.44 -5.44 25.33
N ASP A 524 12.61 -5.70 24.74
CA ASP A 524 13.92 -5.56 25.39
C ASP A 524 14.27 -4.10 25.69
N ILE A 525 13.68 -3.14 24.96
CA ILE A 525 13.75 -1.70 25.25
C ILE A 525 13.02 -1.37 26.59
N GLY A 526 12.21 -2.30 27.13
CA GLY A 526 11.49 -2.13 28.40
C GLY A 526 9.98 -1.92 28.23
N ASN A 527 9.40 -2.36 27.12
CA ASN A 527 7.97 -2.31 26.88
C ASN A 527 7.29 -3.64 27.20
N THR A 528 5.98 -3.57 27.48
CA THR A 528 5.11 -4.74 27.50
C THR A 528 4.50 -4.89 26.12
N VAL A 529 4.68 -6.05 25.48
CA VAL A 529 4.17 -6.33 24.14
C VAL A 529 3.13 -7.42 24.22
N ILE A 530 1.88 -7.09 23.91
CA ILE A 530 0.77 -8.04 23.83
C ILE A 530 0.43 -8.26 22.37
N VAL A 531 0.38 -9.50 21.96
CA VAL A 531 0.06 -9.90 20.59
C VAL A 531 -1.14 -10.83 20.60
N VAL A 532 -2.20 -10.48 19.89
CA VAL A 532 -3.29 -11.42 19.61
C VAL A 532 -2.86 -12.25 18.42
N GLU A 533 -2.68 -13.56 18.59
CA GLU A 533 -2.06 -14.37 17.54
C GLU A 533 -2.51 -15.84 17.53
N HIS A 534 -2.36 -16.46 16.36
CA HIS A 534 -2.64 -17.85 16.09
C HIS A 534 -1.44 -18.59 15.48
N ASP A 535 -0.38 -17.85 15.11
CA ASP A 535 0.82 -18.41 14.51
C ASP A 535 1.65 -19.19 15.56
N GLU A 536 2.01 -20.44 15.24
CA GLU A 536 2.75 -21.31 16.14
C GLU A 536 4.14 -20.76 16.48
N GLU A 537 4.84 -20.17 15.52
CA GLU A 537 6.21 -19.67 15.71
C GLU A 537 6.20 -18.51 16.70
N ILE A 538 5.22 -17.58 16.58
CA ILE A 538 5.07 -16.45 17.51
C ILE A 538 4.64 -16.93 18.90
N MET A 539 3.70 -17.88 18.99
CA MET A 539 3.30 -18.46 20.28
C MET A 539 4.47 -19.12 21.00
N ARG A 540 5.29 -19.90 20.30
CA ARG A 540 6.47 -20.55 20.87
C ARG A 540 7.59 -19.58 21.25
N ALA A 541 7.68 -18.43 20.56
CA ALA A 541 8.66 -17.39 20.81
C ALA A 541 8.27 -16.42 21.95
N ALA A 542 7.01 -16.45 22.38
CA ALA A 542 6.51 -15.61 23.46
C ALA A 542 7.10 -15.98 24.83
N ASP A 543 7.17 -15.02 25.73
CA ASP A 543 7.52 -15.28 27.14
C ASP A 543 6.34 -15.86 27.93
N TYR A 544 5.12 -15.44 27.57
CA TYR A 544 3.90 -15.77 28.29
C TYR A 544 2.73 -15.93 27.31
N ILE A 545 1.89 -16.93 27.55
CA ILE A 545 0.71 -17.20 26.73
C ILE A 545 -0.55 -17.12 27.61
N ILE A 546 -1.60 -16.54 27.05
CA ILE A 546 -2.95 -16.51 27.61
C ILE A 546 -3.88 -17.11 26.56
N ASP A 547 -4.49 -18.25 26.90
CA ASP A 547 -5.44 -18.96 26.03
C ASP A 547 -6.87 -18.65 26.44
N VAL A 548 -7.63 -18.06 25.52
CA VAL A 548 -9.04 -17.65 25.71
C VAL A 548 -9.96 -18.65 25.02
N GLY A 549 -10.85 -19.25 25.74
CA GLY A 549 -11.73 -20.29 25.23
C GLY A 549 -12.87 -20.63 26.18
N PRO A 550 -13.28 -21.92 26.23
CA PRO A 550 -12.79 -23.05 25.41
C PRO A 550 -13.23 -23.00 23.95
N ASN A 551 -14.40 -22.42 23.65
CA ASN A 551 -15.01 -22.35 22.33
C ASN A 551 -15.28 -20.89 21.93
N ALA A 552 -16.03 -20.70 20.84
CA ALA A 552 -16.41 -19.39 20.33
C ALA A 552 -17.72 -18.84 20.94
N GLY A 553 -17.95 -17.53 20.86
CA GLY A 553 -19.17 -16.85 21.25
C GLY A 553 -19.52 -17.06 22.73
N ARG A 554 -20.77 -17.45 23.01
CA ARG A 554 -21.26 -17.68 24.39
C ARG A 554 -20.58 -18.86 25.11
N LEU A 555 -20.00 -19.79 24.36
CA LEU A 555 -19.24 -20.92 24.92
C LEU A 555 -17.75 -20.59 25.12
N GLY A 556 -17.33 -19.38 24.76
CA GLY A 556 -16.00 -18.82 25.00
C GLY A 556 -15.97 -17.86 26.18
N GLY A 557 -15.00 -16.96 26.18
CA GLY A 557 -14.89 -15.86 27.13
C GLY A 557 -14.27 -16.20 28.48
N GLU A 558 -13.65 -17.37 28.62
CA GLU A 558 -12.94 -17.81 29.80
C GLU A 558 -11.45 -17.94 29.55
N ILE A 559 -10.63 -17.79 30.62
CA ILE A 559 -9.20 -18.12 30.50
C ILE A 559 -9.04 -19.61 30.74
N VAL A 560 -8.76 -20.34 29.67
CA VAL A 560 -8.57 -21.80 29.73
C VAL A 560 -7.19 -22.14 30.28
N TRP A 561 -6.19 -21.36 29.88
CA TRP A 561 -4.82 -21.51 30.35
C TRP A 561 -4.05 -20.19 30.31
N GLN A 562 -3.10 -20.03 31.25
CA GLN A 562 -2.12 -18.96 31.24
C GLN A 562 -0.81 -19.43 31.87
N GLY A 563 0.31 -19.05 31.30
CA GLY A 563 1.60 -19.44 31.83
C GLY A 563 2.80 -19.01 30.98
N GLU A 564 3.98 -19.22 31.51
CA GLU A 564 5.22 -19.01 30.77
C GLU A 564 5.38 -20.11 29.69
N THR A 565 5.80 -19.71 28.52
CA THR A 565 5.96 -20.63 27.35
C THR A 565 6.95 -21.76 27.61
N LYS A 566 7.99 -21.49 28.40
CA LYS A 566 8.95 -22.55 28.80
C LYS A 566 8.34 -23.69 29.63
N ASN A 567 7.15 -23.46 30.19
CA ASN A 567 6.40 -24.46 30.97
C ASN A 567 5.40 -25.24 30.10
N LEU A 568 5.38 -25.03 28.77
CA LEU A 568 4.59 -25.85 27.87
C LEU A 568 5.10 -27.30 27.88
N PRO A 569 4.21 -28.30 27.99
CA PRO A 569 4.61 -29.69 27.89
C PRO A 569 5.19 -29.96 26.49
N SER A 570 6.35 -30.61 26.43
CA SER A 570 6.85 -31.17 25.20
C SER A 570 6.30 -32.61 25.05
N ALA A 571 6.14 -33.08 23.81
CA ALA A 571 5.69 -34.45 23.52
C ALA A 571 6.54 -35.53 24.22
N ALA A 572 7.78 -35.19 24.59
CA ALA A 572 8.71 -36.07 25.31
C ALA A 572 8.54 -36.02 26.86
N ASN A 573 7.90 -34.99 27.43
CA ASN A 573 7.76 -34.81 28.88
C ASN A 573 6.30 -34.60 29.23
N SER A 574 5.49 -35.62 29.16
CA SER A 574 4.06 -35.60 29.52
C SER A 574 3.80 -35.55 31.03
N SER A 575 4.76 -35.13 31.85
CA SER A 575 4.62 -35.14 33.31
C SER A 575 4.31 -33.78 33.89
N SER A 576 3.04 -33.58 34.26
CA SER A 576 2.64 -33.07 35.59
C SER A 576 2.60 -31.58 35.91
N LEU A 577 2.78 -30.61 34.98
CA LEU A 577 2.69 -29.17 35.33
C LEU A 577 1.40 -28.48 34.89
N ILE A 578 0.65 -29.07 33.94
CA ILE A 578 -0.65 -28.54 33.50
C ILE A 578 -1.77 -29.42 34.05
N PRO A 579 -2.80 -28.84 34.68
CA PRO A 579 -3.95 -29.62 35.10
C PRO A 579 -4.62 -30.30 33.92
N ASN A 580 -4.96 -31.59 34.06
CA ASN A 580 -5.65 -32.37 33.01
C ASN A 580 -6.95 -31.70 32.54
N SER A 581 -7.59 -30.92 33.39
CA SER A 581 -8.79 -30.12 33.05
C SER A 581 -8.49 -29.01 32.02
N SER A 582 -7.34 -28.34 32.12
CA SER A 582 -6.95 -27.30 31.16
C SER A 582 -6.50 -27.90 29.81
N LEU A 583 -5.80 -29.03 29.80
CA LEU A 583 -5.44 -29.76 28.59
C LEU A 583 -6.68 -30.24 27.83
N SER A 584 -7.68 -30.77 28.55
CA SER A 584 -8.92 -31.26 27.92
C SER A 584 -9.75 -30.15 27.27
N GLN A 585 -9.68 -28.93 27.76
CA GLN A 585 -10.49 -27.79 27.32
C GLN A 585 -9.78 -26.86 26.31
N SER A 586 -8.43 -26.84 26.29
CA SER A 586 -7.67 -25.96 25.41
C SER A 586 -7.34 -26.63 24.07
N HIS A 587 -7.93 -26.12 23.00
CA HIS A 587 -7.56 -26.51 21.63
C HIS A 587 -6.13 -26.07 21.29
N THR A 588 -5.70 -24.90 21.76
CA THR A 588 -4.34 -24.39 21.56
C THR A 588 -3.29 -25.30 22.16
N LEU A 589 -3.48 -25.70 23.44
CA LEU A 589 -2.53 -26.58 24.11
C LEU A 589 -2.43 -27.95 23.42
N LYS A 590 -3.56 -28.57 23.04
CA LYS A 590 -3.56 -29.83 22.30
C LYS A 590 -2.73 -29.75 21.03
N TYR A 591 -2.80 -28.63 20.35
CA TYR A 591 -2.03 -28.38 19.13
C TYR A 591 -0.52 -28.22 19.43
N LEU A 592 -0.19 -27.34 20.39
CA LEU A 592 1.21 -27.07 20.76
C LEU A 592 1.92 -28.27 21.38
N THR A 593 1.16 -29.18 21.99
CA THR A 593 1.67 -30.45 22.57
C THR A 593 1.70 -31.60 21.56
N GLY A 594 1.05 -31.47 20.42
CA GLY A 594 0.95 -32.53 19.42
C GLY A 594 -0.15 -33.57 19.68
N GLU A 595 -1.04 -33.35 20.66
CA GLU A 595 -2.21 -34.23 20.88
C GLU A 595 -3.23 -34.11 19.74
N ASP A 596 -3.39 -32.93 19.18
CA ASP A 596 -4.22 -32.67 17.98
C ASP A 596 -3.33 -32.10 16.88
N ALA A 597 -3.57 -32.51 15.64
CA ALA A 597 -2.84 -32.03 14.48
C ALA A 597 -3.74 -32.05 13.25
N ILE A 598 -3.46 -31.22 12.27
CA ILE A 598 -4.07 -31.36 10.95
C ILE A 598 -3.42 -32.54 10.24
N PRO A 599 -4.20 -33.60 9.93
CA PRO A 599 -3.64 -34.82 9.36
C PRO A 599 -3.19 -34.58 7.92
N LEU A 600 -2.09 -35.17 7.54
CA LEU A 600 -1.66 -35.24 6.14
C LEU A 600 -2.66 -36.08 5.34
N PRO A 601 -3.00 -35.68 4.10
CA PRO A 601 -3.78 -36.51 3.20
C PRO A 601 -3.09 -37.89 2.98
N LYS A 602 -3.88 -38.95 2.99
CA LYS A 602 -3.35 -40.33 2.76
C LYS A 602 -2.73 -40.48 1.37
N SER A 603 -3.22 -39.74 0.38
CA SER A 603 -2.70 -39.71 -0.98
C SER A 603 -3.03 -38.37 -1.60
N ARG A 604 -2.18 -37.89 -2.53
CA ARG A 604 -2.48 -36.68 -3.34
C ARG A 604 -3.42 -37.03 -4.47
N ARG A 605 -4.36 -36.14 -4.81
CA ARG A 605 -5.28 -36.35 -5.91
C ARG A 605 -4.54 -36.29 -7.24
N PRO A 606 -4.72 -37.32 -8.12
CA PRO A 606 -4.18 -37.25 -9.46
C PRO A 606 -4.98 -36.24 -10.29
N TRP A 607 -4.33 -35.60 -11.24
CA TRP A 607 -4.97 -34.69 -12.18
C TRP A 607 -4.48 -34.94 -13.60
N ASN A 608 -5.34 -34.66 -14.61
CA ASN A 608 -5.05 -34.79 -16.02
C ASN A 608 -5.46 -33.57 -16.84
N MET A 609 -6.22 -32.65 -16.24
CA MET A 609 -6.66 -31.40 -16.87
C MET A 609 -5.96 -30.22 -16.19
N LYS A 610 -5.66 -29.18 -16.95
CA LYS A 610 -4.98 -27.98 -16.46
C LYS A 610 -5.34 -26.73 -17.27
N VAL A 611 -5.23 -25.58 -16.64
CA VAL A 611 -5.15 -24.27 -17.31
C VAL A 611 -3.72 -23.82 -17.31
N GLU A 612 -3.22 -23.33 -18.45
CA GLU A 612 -1.86 -22.82 -18.60
C GLU A 612 -1.89 -21.32 -18.91
N ILE A 613 -1.07 -20.56 -18.19
CA ILE A 613 -0.74 -19.19 -18.51
C ILE A 613 0.71 -19.17 -18.96
N LYS A 614 0.97 -18.55 -20.11
CA LYS A 614 2.31 -18.40 -20.66
C LYS A 614 2.70 -16.94 -20.75
N GLY A 615 3.95 -16.63 -20.43
CA GLY A 615 4.54 -15.31 -20.55
C GLY A 615 3.93 -14.27 -19.62
N ALA A 616 3.60 -14.61 -18.38
CA ALA A 616 3.05 -13.71 -17.39
C ALA A 616 4.07 -12.62 -16.96
N ARG A 617 3.73 -11.32 -17.14
CA ARG A 617 4.67 -10.19 -16.95
C ARG A 617 4.10 -9.00 -16.18
N MET A 618 3.16 -9.20 -15.31
CA MET A 618 2.60 -8.14 -14.50
C MET A 618 3.53 -7.83 -13.30
N ASN A 619 3.77 -6.55 -13.02
CA ASN A 619 4.62 -6.07 -11.92
C ASN A 619 6.03 -6.70 -11.99
N ASN A 620 6.41 -7.48 -10.98
CA ASN A 620 7.72 -8.12 -10.90
C ASN A 620 7.82 -9.48 -11.61
N LEU A 621 6.74 -9.99 -12.21
CA LEU A 621 6.76 -11.27 -12.93
C LEU A 621 7.69 -11.24 -14.14
N LYS A 622 8.51 -12.27 -14.29
CA LYS A 622 9.62 -12.34 -15.29
C LYS A 622 9.25 -13.05 -16.58
N GLY A 623 7.98 -13.02 -17.00
CA GLY A 623 7.53 -13.74 -18.20
C GLY A 623 7.38 -15.24 -17.98
N ILE A 624 6.83 -15.61 -16.83
CA ILE A 624 6.75 -17.00 -16.36
C ILE A 624 5.61 -17.77 -17.04
N ASP A 625 5.83 -19.08 -17.18
CA ASP A 625 4.82 -20.05 -17.61
C ASP A 625 4.36 -20.85 -16.41
N VAL A 626 3.05 -20.93 -16.20
CA VAL A 626 2.47 -21.60 -15.02
C VAL A 626 1.25 -22.43 -15.42
N ALA A 627 1.17 -23.65 -14.89
CA ALA A 627 0.04 -24.55 -15.06
C ALA A 627 -0.75 -24.69 -13.75
N PHE A 628 -2.07 -24.57 -13.83
CA PHE A 628 -3.00 -24.75 -12.72
C PHE A 628 -3.83 -26.01 -12.95
N PRO A 629 -3.55 -27.11 -12.22
CA PRO A 629 -4.34 -28.33 -12.30
C PRO A 629 -5.81 -28.12 -11.93
N LEU A 630 -6.72 -28.84 -12.58
CA LEU A 630 -8.16 -28.80 -12.32
C LEU A 630 -8.59 -29.93 -11.39
N ASN A 631 -9.71 -29.75 -10.68
CA ASN A 631 -10.34 -30.68 -9.74
C ASN A 631 -9.45 -31.10 -8.55
N VAL A 632 -8.49 -30.26 -8.20
CA VAL A 632 -7.58 -30.47 -7.07
C VAL A 632 -7.40 -29.16 -6.30
N MET A 633 -6.70 -29.24 -5.16
CA MET A 633 -6.30 -28.10 -4.36
C MET A 633 -4.88 -27.65 -4.75
N THR A 634 -4.77 -26.56 -5.46
CA THR A 634 -3.49 -25.92 -5.80
C THR A 634 -3.21 -24.76 -4.85
N VAL A 635 -2.03 -24.75 -4.24
CA VAL A 635 -1.57 -23.67 -3.38
C VAL A 635 -0.45 -22.89 -4.06
N VAL A 636 -0.66 -21.58 -4.21
CA VAL A 636 0.37 -20.63 -4.69
C VAL A 636 1.00 -19.97 -3.47
N THR A 637 2.25 -20.28 -3.21
CA THR A 637 3.00 -19.85 -2.03
C THR A 637 4.28 -19.12 -2.40
N GLY A 638 5.09 -18.74 -1.42
CA GLY A 638 6.36 -18.02 -1.57
C GLY A 638 6.43 -16.78 -0.69
N VAL A 639 7.60 -16.17 -0.59
CA VAL A 639 7.85 -15.02 0.28
C VAL A 639 6.98 -13.79 -0.06
N SER A 640 6.86 -12.86 0.89
CA SER A 640 6.10 -11.62 0.68
C SER A 640 6.69 -10.82 -0.49
N GLY A 641 5.83 -10.32 -1.40
CA GLY A 641 6.27 -9.58 -2.59
C GLY A 641 6.84 -10.44 -3.73
N SER A 642 6.75 -11.79 -3.70
CA SER A 642 7.28 -12.67 -4.75
C SER A 642 6.45 -12.69 -6.05
N GLY A 643 5.25 -12.06 -6.07
CA GLY A 643 4.43 -11.96 -7.27
C GLY A 643 3.17 -12.85 -7.28
N LYS A 644 2.84 -13.54 -6.19
CA LYS A 644 1.65 -14.43 -6.07
C LYS A 644 0.34 -13.75 -6.49
N SER A 645 0.04 -12.61 -5.88
CA SER A 645 -1.20 -11.87 -6.18
C SER A 645 -1.19 -11.31 -7.59
N SER A 646 -0.03 -10.93 -8.14
CA SER A 646 0.09 -10.51 -9.54
C SER A 646 -0.26 -11.64 -10.50
N LEU A 647 0.21 -12.86 -10.21
CA LEU A 647 -0.09 -14.04 -11.03
C LEU A 647 -1.57 -14.44 -10.94
N VAL A 648 -2.09 -14.59 -9.72
CA VAL A 648 -3.42 -15.18 -9.50
C VAL A 648 -4.53 -14.15 -9.65
N LYS A 649 -4.47 -13.05 -8.89
CA LYS A 649 -5.50 -12.00 -8.87
C LYS A 649 -5.38 -11.05 -10.07
N GLY A 650 -4.14 -10.77 -10.50
CA GLY A 650 -3.88 -9.82 -11.57
C GLY A 650 -3.98 -10.41 -12.97
N ILE A 651 -3.70 -11.71 -13.15
CA ILE A 651 -3.67 -12.35 -14.48
C ILE A 651 -4.66 -13.51 -14.56
N LEU A 652 -4.53 -14.57 -13.75
CA LEU A 652 -5.35 -15.80 -13.87
C LEU A 652 -6.85 -15.49 -13.79
N TYR A 653 -7.27 -14.82 -12.71
CA TYR A 653 -8.67 -14.53 -12.45
C TYR A 653 -9.33 -13.69 -13.56
N PRO A 654 -8.81 -12.51 -13.93
CA PRO A 654 -9.45 -11.70 -14.97
C PRO A 654 -9.31 -12.31 -16.36
N ALA A 655 -8.25 -13.06 -16.66
CA ALA A 655 -8.10 -13.75 -17.93
C ALA A 655 -9.14 -14.85 -18.12
N LEU A 656 -9.41 -15.65 -17.08
CA LEU A 656 -10.44 -16.68 -17.10
C LEU A 656 -11.84 -16.06 -17.19
N LYS A 657 -12.16 -15.04 -16.41
CA LYS A 657 -13.44 -14.35 -16.47
C LYS A 657 -13.77 -13.83 -17.87
N ARG A 658 -12.78 -13.23 -18.54
CA ARG A 658 -12.95 -12.78 -19.93
C ARG A 658 -13.16 -13.93 -20.90
N HIS A 659 -12.44 -15.02 -20.71
CA HIS A 659 -12.60 -16.19 -21.57
C HIS A 659 -14.01 -16.77 -21.48
N ILE A 660 -14.62 -16.75 -20.29
CA ILE A 660 -16.01 -17.19 -20.04
C ILE A 660 -17.04 -16.13 -20.51
N GLY A 661 -16.62 -14.91 -20.83
CA GLY A 661 -17.50 -13.82 -21.27
C GLY A 661 -18.08 -12.96 -20.15
N GLU A 662 -17.54 -13.07 -18.93
CA GLU A 662 -17.92 -12.23 -17.80
C GLU A 662 -17.20 -10.89 -17.81
N VAL A 663 -17.86 -9.84 -17.34
CA VAL A 663 -17.28 -8.50 -17.21
C VAL A 663 -16.33 -8.47 -16.02
N CYS A 664 -15.09 -8.11 -16.26
CA CYS A 664 -14.06 -7.95 -15.23
C CYS A 664 -13.04 -6.87 -15.63
N ASP A 665 -12.17 -6.52 -14.69
CA ASP A 665 -11.04 -5.65 -14.96
C ASP A 665 -10.10 -6.25 -16.02
N ALA A 666 -9.28 -5.40 -16.64
CA ALA A 666 -8.26 -5.85 -17.57
C ALA A 666 -7.25 -6.78 -16.86
N PRO A 667 -6.93 -7.95 -17.42
CA PRO A 667 -5.85 -8.77 -16.92
C PRO A 667 -4.52 -8.04 -17.11
N GLY A 668 -3.57 -8.34 -16.22
CA GLY A 668 -2.18 -7.95 -16.41
C GLY A 668 -1.58 -8.55 -17.68
N GLU A 669 -0.38 -8.14 -18.01
CA GLU A 669 0.30 -8.58 -19.24
C GLU A 669 0.65 -10.07 -19.19
N TYR A 670 0.22 -10.81 -20.21
CA TYR A 670 0.54 -12.23 -20.41
C TYR A 670 0.55 -12.58 -21.91
N GLY A 671 1.26 -13.65 -22.26
CA GLY A 671 1.37 -14.09 -23.66
C GLY A 671 0.13 -14.81 -24.17
N SER A 672 -0.29 -15.86 -23.49
CA SER A 672 -1.46 -16.64 -23.85
C SER A 672 -2.02 -17.39 -22.64
N ILE A 673 -3.31 -17.71 -22.70
CA ILE A 673 -3.97 -18.64 -21.80
C ILE A 673 -4.48 -19.83 -22.61
N GLY A 674 -4.27 -21.05 -22.09
CA GLY A 674 -4.58 -22.29 -22.82
C GLY A 674 -4.90 -23.45 -21.87
N GLY A 675 -4.89 -24.68 -22.44
CA GLY A 675 -5.26 -25.90 -21.74
C GLY A 675 -6.77 -26.16 -21.74
N ASP A 676 -7.25 -26.82 -20.70
CA ASP A 676 -8.63 -27.31 -20.58
C ASP A 676 -9.60 -26.22 -20.05
N ILE A 677 -9.48 -24.98 -20.54
CA ILE A 677 -10.28 -23.82 -20.06
C ILE A 677 -11.79 -24.09 -20.18
N LYS A 678 -12.21 -24.83 -21.22
CA LYS A 678 -13.63 -25.16 -21.46
C LYS A 678 -14.24 -26.02 -20.36
N ALA A 679 -13.43 -26.66 -19.53
CA ALA A 679 -13.89 -27.42 -18.36
C ALA A 679 -14.36 -26.51 -17.22
N ILE A 680 -14.03 -25.20 -17.26
CA ILE A 680 -14.43 -24.20 -16.27
C ILE A 680 -15.59 -23.40 -16.84
N GLN A 681 -16.70 -23.37 -16.12
CA GLN A 681 -17.89 -22.63 -16.52
C GLN A 681 -18.06 -21.34 -15.70
N HIS A 682 -17.47 -21.27 -14.52
CA HIS A 682 -17.52 -20.10 -13.65
C HIS A 682 -16.21 -19.95 -12.87
N VAL A 683 -15.85 -18.71 -12.55
CA VAL A 683 -14.66 -18.39 -11.75
C VAL A 683 -15.05 -17.41 -10.66
N GLU A 684 -14.74 -17.75 -9.42
CA GLU A 684 -15.05 -16.93 -8.26
C GLU A 684 -13.80 -16.59 -7.46
N PHE A 685 -13.64 -15.30 -7.15
CA PHE A 685 -12.56 -14.81 -6.30
C PHE A 685 -13.09 -14.49 -4.90
N VAL A 686 -12.67 -15.26 -3.92
CA VAL A 686 -13.12 -15.15 -2.53
C VAL A 686 -12.04 -14.42 -1.73
N ASP A 687 -12.23 -13.13 -1.54
CA ASP A 687 -11.35 -12.24 -0.78
C ASP A 687 -11.89 -11.93 0.63
N GLN A 688 -11.08 -11.23 1.42
CA GLN A 688 -11.41 -10.82 2.78
C GLN A 688 -12.33 -9.58 2.86
N ASN A 689 -12.72 -9.00 1.72
CA ASN A 689 -13.60 -7.84 1.71
C ASN A 689 -14.97 -8.17 2.32
N PRO A 690 -15.60 -7.21 3.02
CA PRO A 690 -16.95 -7.41 3.55
C PRO A 690 -17.94 -7.88 2.49
N ILE A 691 -18.88 -8.74 2.87
CA ILE A 691 -19.95 -9.28 2.00
C ILE A 691 -20.92 -8.22 1.48
N GLY A 692 -20.79 -6.97 1.90
CA GLY A 692 -21.53 -5.83 1.39
C GLY A 692 -21.01 -4.53 1.97
N LYS A 693 -21.25 -3.42 1.26
CA LYS A 693 -20.77 -2.06 1.65
C LYS A 693 -21.67 -1.37 2.69
N SER A 694 -22.86 -1.92 2.94
CA SER A 694 -23.84 -1.34 3.86
C SER A 694 -23.71 -1.96 5.24
N THR A 695 -23.86 -1.15 6.31
CA THR A 695 -24.00 -1.61 7.70
C THR A 695 -25.15 -2.58 7.92
N ARG A 696 -26.08 -2.68 6.96
CA ARG A 696 -27.21 -3.59 6.97
C ARG A 696 -26.92 -4.96 6.32
N SER A 697 -25.78 -5.11 5.67
CA SER A 697 -25.35 -6.41 5.13
C SER A 697 -25.01 -7.35 6.28
N ASN A 698 -25.54 -8.59 6.24
CA ASN A 698 -25.36 -9.60 7.30
C ASN A 698 -25.34 -11.02 6.71
N PRO A 699 -24.85 -12.02 7.47
CA PRO A 699 -24.74 -13.40 7.01
C PRO A 699 -26.07 -14.01 6.57
N ALA A 700 -27.16 -13.81 7.33
CA ALA A 700 -28.47 -14.39 7.00
C ALA A 700 -29.02 -13.90 5.66
N THR A 701 -28.83 -12.62 5.34
CA THR A 701 -29.21 -12.06 4.03
C THR A 701 -28.34 -12.61 2.91
N TYR A 702 -27.05 -12.77 3.15
CA TYR A 702 -26.10 -13.23 2.14
C TYR A 702 -26.38 -14.67 1.68
N VAL A 703 -26.64 -15.58 2.64
CA VAL A 703 -27.00 -16.98 2.33
C VAL A 703 -28.49 -17.14 1.98
N LYS A 704 -29.26 -16.05 1.83
CA LYS A 704 -30.69 -16.00 1.49
C LYS A 704 -31.62 -16.69 2.51
N ALA A 705 -31.15 -16.97 3.72
CA ALA A 705 -31.97 -17.49 4.80
C ALA A 705 -32.98 -16.45 5.28
N TYR A 706 -32.60 -15.16 5.24
CA TYR A 706 -33.46 -14.08 5.69
C TYR A 706 -34.72 -13.90 4.85
N ASP A 707 -34.72 -14.28 3.59
CA ASP A 707 -35.92 -14.22 2.74
C ASP A 707 -37.00 -15.21 3.22
N ALA A 708 -36.62 -16.44 3.54
CA ALA A 708 -37.53 -17.43 4.11
C ALA A 708 -37.98 -17.02 5.54
N ILE A 709 -37.14 -16.41 6.33
CA ILE A 709 -37.52 -15.88 7.66
C ILE A 709 -38.58 -14.78 7.52
N ARG A 710 -38.44 -13.85 6.57
CA ARG A 710 -39.44 -12.79 6.33
C ARG A 710 -40.80 -13.33 5.88
N GLU A 711 -40.81 -14.33 5.03
CA GLU A 711 -42.01 -15.03 4.60
C GLU A 711 -42.70 -15.71 5.79
N LEU A 712 -41.93 -16.42 6.63
CA LEU A 712 -42.44 -17.05 7.85
C LEU A 712 -43.15 -16.05 8.78
N TYR A 713 -42.60 -14.84 8.96
CA TYR A 713 -43.19 -13.80 9.78
C TYR A 713 -44.39 -13.13 9.12
N ALA A 714 -44.42 -13.02 7.80
CA ALA A 714 -45.55 -12.50 7.06
C ALA A 714 -46.78 -13.45 7.15
N ASP A 715 -46.57 -14.75 7.26
CA ASP A 715 -47.63 -15.77 7.37
C ASP A 715 -48.22 -15.88 8.78
N GLN A 716 -47.69 -15.15 9.78
CA GLN A 716 -48.22 -15.18 11.13
C GLN A 716 -49.63 -14.56 11.22
N PRO A 717 -50.51 -15.07 12.10
CA PRO A 717 -51.88 -14.58 12.23
C PRO A 717 -52.00 -13.06 12.45
N LEU A 718 -51.11 -12.48 13.27
CA LEU A 718 -51.09 -11.03 13.51
C LEU A 718 -50.67 -10.25 12.24
N SER A 719 -49.71 -10.76 11.50
CA SER A 719 -49.28 -10.15 10.23
C SER A 719 -50.42 -10.10 9.21
N ASN A 720 -51.15 -11.20 9.10
CA ASN A 720 -52.31 -11.27 8.23
C ASN A 720 -53.42 -10.29 8.63
N GLN A 721 -53.68 -10.13 9.94
CA GLN A 721 -54.66 -9.16 10.46
C GLN A 721 -54.24 -7.71 10.21
N MET A 722 -52.95 -7.40 10.33
CA MET A 722 -52.41 -6.05 10.13
C MET A 722 -52.05 -5.74 8.66
N GLY A 723 -52.15 -6.72 7.77
CA GLY A 723 -51.76 -6.58 6.38
C GLY A 723 -50.27 -6.46 6.13
N PHE A 724 -49.46 -7.01 7.03
CA PHE A 724 -47.97 -6.98 6.90
C PHE A 724 -47.52 -8.06 5.95
N THR A 725 -46.90 -7.65 4.84
CA THR A 725 -46.24 -8.53 3.88
C THR A 725 -44.78 -8.75 4.27
N ALA A 726 -44.08 -9.69 3.61
CA ALA A 726 -42.68 -9.94 3.84
C ALA A 726 -41.78 -8.68 3.69
N GLN A 727 -42.28 -7.65 2.99
CA GLN A 727 -41.58 -6.37 2.85
C GLN A 727 -41.47 -5.59 4.18
N TYR A 728 -42.49 -5.68 5.05
CA TYR A 728 -42.49 -5.01 6.36
C TYR A 728 -41.46 -5.59 7.30
N PHE A 729 -41.05 -6.83 7.14
CA PHE A 729 -40.00 -7.51 7.90
C PHE A 729 -38.62 -7.32 7.27
N SER A 730 -38.47 -6.38 6.32
CA SER A 730 -37.19 -6.03 5.73
C SER A 730 -36.61 -4.75 6.35
N PHE A 731 -35.42 -4.82 6.90
CA PHE A 731 -34.69 -3.63 7.35
C PHE A 731 -34.14 -2.79 6.20
N ASN A 732 -34.22 -3.25 4.95
CA ASN A 732 -33.81 -2.53 3.75
C ASN A 732 -34.96 -1.74 3.09
N ALA A 733 -36.20 -2.19 3.24
CA ALA A 733 -37.37 -1.58 2.63
C ALA A 733 -38.08 -0.64 3.61
N GLU A 734 -38.78 0.36 3.06
CA GLU A 734 -39.66 1.22 3.84
C GLU A 734 -40.91 0.47 4.25
N GLY A 735 -41.51 0.87 5.35
CA GLY A 735 -42.70 0.28 5.93
C GLY A 735 -42.51 -0.16 7.38
N GLY A 736 -41.73 -1.24 7.58
CA GLY A 736 -41.53 -1.80 8.95
C GLY A 736 -40.24 -1.44 9.62
N ARG A 737 -39.25 -0.92 8.90
CA ARG A 737 -37.94 -0.52 9.49
C ARG A 737 -38.06 0.76 10.33
N CYS A 738 -37.20 0.88 11.34
CA CYS A 738 -37.02 2.13 12.07
C CYS A 738 -36.64 3.25 11.12
N GLU A 739 -37.31 4.38 11.18
CA GLU A 739 -37.12 5.53 10.28
C GLU A 739 -35.85 6.30 10.58
N GLU A 740 -35.47 6.42 11.84
CA GLU A 740 -34.31 7.16 12.30
C GLU A 740 -33.00 6.49 11.83
N CYS A 741 -32.76 5.24 12.23
CA CYS A 741 -31.57 4.49 11.78
C CYS A 741 -31.73 3.84 10.41
N LYS A 742 -32.89 3.97 9.76
CA LYS A 742 -33.22 3.36 8.46
C LYS A 742 -32.94 1.85 8.42
N GLY A 743 -33.16 1.17 9.53
CA GLY A 743 -32.97 -0.26 9.69
C GLY A 743 -31.54 -0.72 10.00
N ALA A 744 -30.61 0.21 10.25
CA ALA A 744 -29.24 -0.15 10.64
C ALA A 744 -29.13 -0.63 12.10
N GLY A 745 -30.02 -0.15 12.97
CA GLY A 745 -29.95 -0.36 14.42
C GLY A 745 -28.98 0.58 15.13
N VAL A 746 -28.08 1.19 14.37
CA VAL A 746 -27.03 2.10 14.85
C VAL A 746 -27.02 3.37 14.03
N ILE A 747 -26.48 4.45 14.62
CA ILE A 747 -26.20 5.73 13.96
C ILE A 747 -24.69 5.90 13.94
N THR A 748 -24.13 6.06 12.76
CA THR A 748 -22.68 6.28 12.58
C THR A 748 -22.43 7.78 12.44
N VAL A 749 -21.59 8.34 13.30
CA VAL A 749 -21.11 9.72 13.22
C VAL A 749 -19.70 9.67 12.63
N GLU A 750 -19.58 10.17 11.39
CA GLU A 750 -18.29 10.24 10.71
C GLU A 750 -17.39 11.31 11.36
N MET A 751 -16.21 10.95 11.77
CA MET A 751 -15.22 11.82 12.37
C MET A 751 -14.07 12.08 11.39
N GLN A 752 -13.76 13.37 11.13
CA GLN A 752 -12.75 13.75 10.13
C GLN A 752 -11.32 13.30 10.47
N PHE A 753 -10.98 13.16 11.74
CA PHE A 753 -9.61 12.89 12.22
C PHE A 753 -9.50 11.68 13.16
N MET A 754 -10.59 10.96 13.41
CA MET A 754 -10.65 9.81 14.30
C MET A 754 -11.51 8.71 13.68
N ALA A 755 -11.51 7.51 14.27
CA ALA A 755 -12.42 6.44 13.89
C ALA A 755 -13.89 6.89 14.06
N ASP A 756 -14.74 6.47 13.12
CA ASP A 756 -16.18 6.79 13.16
C ASP A 756 -16.80 6.29 14.47
N LEU A 757 -17.64 7.12 15.08
CA LEU A 757 -18.36 6.76 16.29
C LEU A 757 -19.66 6.07 15.93
N VAL A 758 -19.84 4.84 16.41
CA VAL A 758 -21.06 4.06 16.19
C VAL A 758 -21.88 4.06 17.49
N LEU A 759 -23.05 4.66 17.43
CA LEU A 759 -23.98 4.79 18.55
C LEU A 759 -25.19 3.90 18.31
N GLU A 760 -25.72 3.29 19.34
CA GLU A 760 -27.01 2.60 19.28
C GLU A 760 -28.13 3.61 18.97
N CYS A 761 -29.07 3.24 18.12
CA CYS A 761 -30.20 4.10 17.78
C CYS A 761 -31.13 4.26 18.99
N GLU A 762 -31.29 5.48 19.47
CA GLU A 762 -32.11 5.79 20.66
C GLU A 762 -33.60 5.45 20.45
N HIS A 763 -34.10 5.47 19.23
CA HIS A 763 -35.51 5.21 18.91
C HIS A 763 -35.85 3.72 18.91
N CYS A 764 -35.05 2.87 18.30
CA CYS A 764 -35.33 1.44 18.22
C CYS A 764 -34.49 0.58 19.18
N HIS A 765 -33.56 1.17 19.92
CA HIS A 765 -32.67 0.46 20.85
C HIS A 765 -32.02 -0.77 20.20
N GLY A 766 -31.38 -0.57 19.03
CA GLY A 766 -30.70 -1.62 18.27
C GLY A 766 -31.64 -2.58 17.51
N LYS A 767 -32.95 -2.58 17.74
CA LYS A 767 -33.91 -3.56 17.23
C LYS A 767 -34.24 -3.43 15.74
N ARG A 768 -33.86 -2.34 15.08
CA ARG A 768 -33.97 -2.09 13.62
C ARG A 768 -35.38 -1.87 13.07
N PHE A 769 -36.44 -2.27 13.76
CA PHE A 769 -37.84 -2.23 13.33
C PHE A 769 -38.69 -1.32 14.20
N LYS A 770 -39.88 -0.96 13.68
CA LYS A 770 -40.93 -0.28 14.43
C LYS A 770 -41.52 -1.22 15.46
N SER A 771 -42.13 -0.65 16.51
CA SER A 771 -42.76 -1.40 17.60
C SER A 771 -43.79 -2.38 17.10
N ASP A 772 -44.67 -1.97 16.19
CA ASP A 772 -45.76 -2.76 15.66
C ASP A 772 -45.27 -4.05 14.98
N ILE A 773 -44.16 -3.97 14.26
CA ILE A 773 -43.52 -5.14 13.61
C ILE A 773 -42.96 -6.10 14.65
N LEU A 774 -42.44 -5.57 15.76
CA LEU A 774 -41.87 -6.38 16.87
C LEU A 774 -42.94 -7.09 17.71
N GLU A 775 -44.22 -6.74 17.55
CA GLU A 775 -45.32 -7.46 18.20
C GLU A 775 -45.58 -8.80 17.51
N VAL A 776 -45.28 -8.94 16.24
CA VAL A 776 -45.40 -10.20 15.51
C VAL A 776 -44.37 -11.20 16.02
N ARG A 777 -44.81 -12.35 16.46
CA ARG A 777 -43.97 -13.40 17.05
C ARG A 777 -44.22 -14.76 16.41
N PHE A 778 -43.14 -15.48 16.19
CA PHE A 778 -43.14 -16.90 15.88
C PHE A 778 -42.56 -17.64 17.10
N HIS A 779 -43.41 -18.48 17.72
CA HIS A 779 -43.07 -19.22 18.96
C HIS A 779 -42.39 -18.35 20.05
N GLY A 780 -42.96 -17.17 20.29
CA GLY A 780 -42.49 -16.24 21.32
C GLY A 780 -41.35 -15.33 20.94
N LYS A 781 -40.74 -15.52 19.77
CA LYS A 781 -39.62 -14.70 19.26
C LYS A 781 -40.11 -13.75 18.17
N ASN A 782 -39.74 -12.47 18.29
CA ASN A 782 -39.96 -11.50 17.21
C ASN A 782 -38.80 -11.53 16.19
N ILE A 783 -38.91 -10.77 15.09
CA ILE A 783 -37.91 -10.74 14.03
C ILE A 783 -36.54 -10.24 14.51
N SER A 784 -36.51 -9.31 15.47
CA SER A 784 -35.26 -8.81 16.05
C SER A 784 -34.61 -9.85 16.95
N ASP A 785 -35.41 -10.58 17.74
CA ASP A 785 -34.89 -11.66 18.61
C ASP A 785 -34.22 -12.75 17.76
N VAL A 786 -34.79 -13.07 16.59
CA VAL A 786 -34.20 -14.05 15.65
C VAL A 786 -32.90 -13.52 15.02
N LEU A 787 -32.85 -12.25 14.65
CA LEU A 787 -31.62 -11.65 14.13
C LEU A 787 -30.49 -11.60 15.19
N ASP A 788 -30.85 -11.57 16.46
CA ASP A 788 -29.88 -11.59 17.57
C ASP A 788 -29.44 -13.00 17.98
N MET A 789 -30.13 -14.05 17.51
CA MET A 789 -29.66 -15.43 17.68
C MET A 789 -28.34 -15.67 16.98
N THR A 790 -27.49 -16.50 17.56
CA THR A 790 -26.37 -17.10 16.86
C THR A 790 -26.89 -18.08 15.80
N ILE A 791 -26.05 -18.39 14.80
CA ILE A 791 -26.38 -19.37 13.76
C ILE A 791 -26.73 -20.72 14.40
N ASP A 792 -25.97 -21.17 15.41
CA ASP A 792 -26.23 -22.42 16.14
C ASP A 792 -27.59 -22.39 16.83
N GLU A 793 -27.92 -21.32 17.58
CA GLU A 793 -29.22 -21.15 18.23
C GLU A 793 -30.38 -21.09 17.24
N ALA A 794 -30.16 -20.44 16.09
CA ALA A 794 -31.17 -20.33 15.06
C ALA A 794 -31.43 -21.69 14.37
N ILE A 795 -30.38 -22.47 14.09
CA ILE A 795 -30.54 -23.83 13.56
C ILE A 795 -31.31 -24.71 14.55
N GLU A 796 -30.96 -24.67 15.85
CA GLU A 796 -31.68 -25.43 16.88
C GLU A 796 -33.14 -24.98 16.96
N PHE A 797 -33.41 -23.66 17.01
CA PHE A 797 -34.74 -23.10 17.08
C PHE A 797 -35.59 -23.49 15.86
N PHE A 798 -35.12 -23.30 14.65
CA PHE A 798 -35.87 -23.62 13.43
C PHE A 798 -36.00 -25.12 13.19
N THR A 799 -35.06 -25.95 13.68
CA THR A 799 -35.20 -27.41 13.64
C THR A 799 -36.30 -27.87 14.57
N GLN A 800 -36.39 -27.31 15.78
CA GLN A 800 -37.44 -27.63 16.76
C GLN A 800 -38.85 -27.37 16.21
N TRP A 801 -38.98 -26.37 15.33
CA TRP A 801 -40.26 -25.95 14.76
C TRP A 801 -40.38 -26.32 13.27
N GLU A 802 -39.67 -27.34 12.80
CA GLU A 802 -39.76 -27.96 11.48
C GLU A 802 -39.57 -26.97 10.29
N GLN A 803 -38.87 -25.87 10.48
CA GLN A 803 -38.58 -24.90 9.42
C GLN A 803 -37.31 -25.30 8.64
N LEU A 804 -37.40 -26.47 7.98
CA LEU A 804 -36.23 -27.12 7.37
C LEU A 804 -35.60 -26.33 6.22
N ASP A 805 -36.36 -25.49 5.50
CA ASP A 805 -35.79 -24.65 4.43
C ASP A 805 -34.81 -23.58 4.99
N ILE A 806 -35.18 -22.99 6.13
CA ILE A 806 -34.31 -22.02 6.83
C ILE A 806 -33.05 -22.73 7.37
N VAL A 807 -33.23 -23.90 7.99
CA VAL A 807 -32.13 -24.72 8.52
C VAL A 807 -31.15 -25.07 7.39
N LYS A 808 -31.63 -25.55 6.24
CA LYS A 808 -30.84 -25.93 5.08
C LYS A 808 -29.96 -24.77 4.58
N ARG A 809 -30.46 -23.54 4.61
CA ARG A 809 -29.73 -22.35 4.21
C ARG A 809 -28.71 -21.88 5.25
N LEU A 810 -28.95 -22.14 6.54
CA LEU A 810 -28.05 -21.77 7.64
C LEU A 810 -26.96 -22.81 7.89
N GLN A 811 -27.22 -24.10 7.62
CA GLN A 811 -26.31 -25.21 7.89
C GLN A 811 -24.90 -24.99 7.32
N PRO A 812 -24.70 -24.51 6.06
CA PRO A 812 -23.38 -24.25 5.52
C PRO A 812 -22.56 -23.23 6.34
N LEU A 813 -23.22 -22.28 7.00
CA LEU A 813 -22.53 -21.32 7.89
C LEU A 813 -21.98 -22.02 9.15
N GLN A 814 -22.72 -22.98 9.70
CA GLN A 814 -22.26 -23.80 10.82
C GLN A 814 -21.11 -24.72 10.37
N ASP A 815 -21.22 -25.35 9.21
CA ASP A 815 -20.22 -26.27 8.64
C ASP A 815 -18.85 -25.60 8.45
N VAL A 816 -18.84 -24.31 8.05
CA VAL A 816 -17.58 -23.55 7.94
C VAL A 816 -17.10 -22.95 9.28
N GLY A 817 -17.71 -23.32 10.40
CA GLY A 817 -17.30 -22.91 11.75
C GLY A 817 -17.75 -21.51 12.15
N LEU A 818 -18.86 -20.98 11.59
CA LEU A 818 -19.41 -19.65 11.90
C LEU A 818 -20.65 -19.74 12.81
N GLY A 819 -20.90 -20.87 13.47
CA GLY A 819 -22.07 -21.09 14.31
C GLY A 819 -22.27 -20.04 15.43
N TYR A 820 -21.20 -19.43 15.91
CA TYR A 820 -21.21 -18.41 16.98
C TYR A 820 -21.62 -16.99 16.51
N ILE A 821 -21.65 -16.71 15.20
CA ILE A 821 -22.00 -15.39 14.66
C ILE A 821 -23.50 -15.20 14.74
N ARG A 822 -23.96 -13.97 15.05
CA ARG A 822 -25.39 -13.65 15.04
C ARG A 822 -25.91 -13.49 13.62
N LEU A 823 -27.14 -13.94 13.37
CA LEU A 823 -27.78 -13.84 12.05
C LEU A 823 -27.80 -12.43 11.50
N GLY A 824 -28.10 -11.44 12.35
CA GLY A 824 -28.17 -10.03 12.00
C GLY A 824 -26.87 -9.25 12.15
N GLN A 825 -25.74 -9.88 12.47
CA GLN A 825 -24.47 -9.19 12.66
C GLN A 825 -24.04 -8.47 11.40
N SER A 826 -23.67 -7.18 11.51
CA SER A 826 -23.23 -6.40 10.36
C SER A 826 -21.92 -6.97 9.78
N SER A 827 -21.84 -7.06 8.46
CA SER A 827 -20.63 -7.51 7.78
C SER A 827 -19.40 -6.62 8.04
N SER A 828 -19.61 -5.36 8.40
CA SER A 828 -18.52 -4.44 8.77
C SER A 828 -17.89 -4.76 10.12
N THR A 829 -18.58 -5.55 10.98
CA THR A 829 -18.05 -5.98 12.28
C THR A 829 -17.43 -7.38 12.24
N LEU A 830 -17.56 -8.07 11.12
CA LEU A 830 -16.92 -9.36 10.89
C LEU A 830 -15.44 -9.17 10.53
N SER A 831 -14.58 -10.06 11.01
CA SER A 831 -13.20 -10.13 10.57
C SER A 831 -13.10 -10.50 9.08
N GLY A 832 -11.95 -10.25 8.46
CA GLY A 832 -11.71 -10.61 7.06
C GLY A 832 -11.94 -12.10 6.80
N GLY A 833 -11.44 -12.97 7.67
CA GLY A 833 -11.62 -14.42 7.58
C GLY A 833 -13.07 -14.87 7.80
N GLU A 834 -13.83 -14.20 8.69
CA GLU A 834 -15.26 -14.48 8.87
C GLU A 834 -16.06 -14.13 7.61
N ASN A 835 -15.80 -12.94 7.02
CA ASN A 835 -16.44 -12.53 5.77
C ASN A 835 -16.17 -13.54 4.64
N GLN A 836 -14.94 -14.03 4.54
CA GLN A 836 -14.54 -15.00 3.54
C GLN A 836 -15.25 -16.35 3.74
N ARG A 837 -15.38 -16.82 4.99
CA ARG A 837 -16.14 -18.05 5.32
C ARG A 837 -17.62 -17.91 5.05
N VAL A 838 -18.23 -16.74 5.25
CA VAL A 838 -19.64 -16.50 4.85
C VAL A 838 -19.81 -16.66 3.32
N LYS A 839 -18.86 -16.12 2.53
CA LYS A 839 -18.85 -16.31 1.06
C LYS A 839 -18.73 -17.80 0.71
N LEU A 840 -17.82 -18.51 1.37
CA LEU A 840 -17.63 -19.95 1.16
C LEU A 840 -18.90 -20.74 1.50
N ALA A 841 -19.55 -20.45 2.61
CA ALA A 841 -20.81 -21.09 3.02
C ALA A 841 -21.91 -20.92 1.97
N TYR A 842 -22.02 -19.75 1.35
CA TYR A 842 -22.98 -19.50 0.28
C TYR A 842 -22.76 -20.46 -0.90
N PHE A 843 -21.53 -20.68 -1.34
CA PHE A 843 -21.23 -21.59 -2.44
C PHE A 843 -21.46 -23.07 -2.07
N ILE A 844 -21.13 -23.46 -0.83
CA ILE A 844 -21.40 -24.81 -0.34
C ILE A 844 -22.90 -25.10 -0.32
N GLY A 845 -23.73 -24.10 0.01
CA GLY A 845 -25.19 -24.21 0.08
C GLY A 845 -25.90 -24.24 -1.27
N GLN A 846 -25.23 -24.02 -2.41
CA GLN A 846 -25.84 -24.05 -3.73
C GLN A 846 -26.16 -25.49 -4.19
N GLU A 847 -27.37 -25.72 -4.70
CA GLU A 847 -27.80 -27.03 -5.20
C GLU A 847 -27.28 -27.36 -6.61
N LYS A 848 -27.14 -26.34 -7.46
CA LYS A 848 -26.65 -26.54 -8.84
C LYS A 848 -25.13 -26.57 -8.84
N ILE A 849 -24.59 -27.70 -9.29
CA ILE A 849 -23.15 -27.89 -9.46
C ILE A 849 -22.78 -27.41 -10.86
N VAL A 850 -22.13 -26.24 -10.88
CA VAL A 850 -21.49 -25.68 -12.08
C VAL A 850 -19.98 -25.78 -11.86
N PRO A 851 -19.22 -26.48 -12.74
CA PRO A 851 -17.76 -26.57 -12.59
C PRO A 851 -17.13 -25.17 -12.43
N THR A 852 -16.69 -24.88 -11.22
CA THR A 852 -16.20 -23.56 -10.81
C THR A 852 -14.76 -23.65 -10.38
N MET A 853 -13.93 -22.68 -10.78
CA MET A 853 -12.64 -22.45 -10.17
C MET A 853 -12.79 -21.41 -9.06
N PHE A 854 -12.63 -21.85 -7.82
CA PHE A 854 -12.58 -20.97 -6.67
C PHE A 854 -11.15 -20.53 -6.41
N ILE A 855 -10.96 -19.23 -6.28
CA ILE A 855 -9.67 -18.62 -5.95
C ILE A 855 -9.79 -17.96 -4.58
N PHE A 856 -9.01 -18.41 -3.60
CA PHE A 856 -8.99 -17.88 -2.24
C PHE A 856 -7.71 -17.09 -1.99
N ASP A 857 -7.85 -15.92 -1.40
CA ASP A 857 -6.74 -15.04 -1.02
C ASP A 857 -6.55 -15.09 0.50
N GLU A 858 -5.50 -15.78 0.97
CA GLU A 858 -5.13 -15.97 2.37
C GLU A 858 -6.32 -16.38 3.27
N PRO A 859 -6.97 -17.54 3.00
CA PRO A 859 -8.18 -17.93 3.72
C PRO A 859 -7.97 -18.34 5.18
N THR A 860 -6.73 -18.51 5.63
CA THR A 860 -6.42 -18.84 7.03
C THR A 860 -6.23 -17.63 7.92
N THR A 861 -6.37 -16.42 7.38
CA THR A 861 -6.22 -15.17 8.13
C THR A 861 -7.14 -15.14 9.35
N GLY A 862 -6.56 -14.96 10.54
CA GLY A 862 -7.28 -14.91 11.81
C GLY A 862 -7.87 -16.24 12.28
N LEU A 863 -7.44 -17.36 11.70
CA LEU A 863 -7.95 -18.68 12.05
C LEU A 863 -6.99 -19.43 12.99
N HIS A 864 -7.59 -19.97 14.05
CA HIS A 864 -6.93 -20.96 14.89
C HIS A 864 -6.81 -22.30 14.14
N PHE A 865 -5.87 -23.16 14.51
CA PHE A 865 -5.65 -24.49 13.91
C PHE A 865 -6.93 -25.34 13.83
N HIS A 866 -7.77 -25.28 14.86
CA HIS A 866 -9.06 -25.94 14.87
C HIS A 866 -9.99 -25.48 13.73
N ASP A 867 -9.99 -24.19 13.45
CA ASP A 867 -10.81 -23.60 12.39
C ASP A 867 -10.21 -23.90 10.99
N ILE A 868 -8.89 -23.98 10.87
CA ILE A 868 -8.20 -24.38 9.62
C ILE A 868 -8.59 -25.80 9.24
N LYS A 869 -8.71 -26.71 10.19
CA LYS A 869 -9.16 -28.07 9.94
C LYS A 869 -10.55 -28.12 9.28
N LYS A 870 -11.52 -27.38 9.82
CA LYS A 870 -12.88 -27.24 9.25
C LYS A 870 -12.84 -26.61 7.85
N LEU A 871 -12.00 -25.61 7.65
CA LEU A 871 -11.82 -24.97 6.36
C LEU A 871 -11.32 -25.95 5.30
N LEU A 872 -10.32 -26.79 5.63
CA LEU A 872 -9.82 -27.82 4.75
C LEU A 872 -10.87 -28.90 4.43
N GLU A 873 -11.71 -29.27 5.39
CA GLU A 873 -12.86 -30.16 5.16
C GLU A 873 -13.84 -29.55 4.15
N SER A 874 -14.11 -28.25 4.27
CA SER A 874 -14.97 -27.50 3.34
C SER A 874 -14.37 -27.45 1.92
N PHE A 875 -13.07 -27.25 1.79
CA PHE A 875 -12.38 -27.32 0.49
C PHE A 875 -12.46 -28.71 -0.12
N ASN A 876 -12.25 -29.76 0.67
CA ASN A 876 -12.39 -31.14 0.22
C ASN A 876 -13.82 -31.45 -0.26
N ALA A 877 -14.84 -30.93 0.41
CA ALA A 877 -16.23 -31.07 0.00
C ALA A 877 -16.51 -30.39 -1.36
N LEU A 878 -15.95 -29.22 -1.62
CA LEU A 878 -16.09 -28.55 -2.92
C LEU A 878 -15.38 -29.33 -4.04
N ILE A 879 -14.15 -29.80 -3.79
CA ILE A 879 -13.40 -30.60 -4.78
C ILE A 879 -14.17 -31.89 -5.12
N SER A 880 -14.74 -32.56 -4.12
CA SER A 880 -15.53 -33.78 -4.31
C SER A 880 -16.77 -33.55 -5.19
N ARG A 881 -17.25 -32.32 -5.31
CA ARG A 881 -18.33 -31.89 -6.19
C ARG A 881 -17.86 -31.47 -7.60
N GLY A 882 -16.56 -31.67 -7.93
CA GLY A 882 -15.99 -31.34 -9.24
C GLY A 882 -15.54 -29.88 -9.40
N HIS A 883 -15.28 -29.16 -8.32
CA HIS A 883 -14.73 -27.82 -8.36
C HIS A 883 -13.20 -27.85 -8.28
N THR A 884 -12.58 -26.78 -8.78
CA THR A 884 -11.13 -26.56 -8.67
C THR A 884 -10.87 -25.50 -7.61
N ILE A 885 -9.87 -25.70 -6.77
CA ILE A 885 -9.49 -24.74 -5.73
C ILE A 885 -8.06 -24.26 -5.96
N VAL A 886 -7.89 -22.96 -6.06
CA VAL A 886 -6.59 -22.27 -6.08
C VAL A 886 -6.51 -21.36 -4.87
N ILE A 887 -5.44 -21.49 -4.07
CA ILE A 887 -5.29 -20.75 -2.82
C ILE A 887 -3.97 -20.00 -2.85
N ILE A 888 -3.99 -18.69 -2.57
CA ILE A 888 -2.79 -17.93 -2.23
C ILE A 888 -2.60 -18.09 -0.72
N GLU A 889 -1.51 -18.72 -0.28
CA GLU A 889 -1.34 -19.04 1.14
C GLU A 889 0.14 -19.10 1.58
N HIS A 890 0.32 -18.80 2.87
CA HIS A 890 1.60 -18.89 3.57
C HIS A 890 1.58 -19.89 4.73
N ASN A 891 0.39 -20.26 5.18
CA ASN A 891 0.24 -21.18 6.31
C ASN A 891 0.68 -22.60 5.93
N LEU A 892 1.69 -23.09 6.63
CA LEU A 892 2.29 -24.42 6.36
C LEU A 892 1.31 -25.58 6.58
N GLU A 893 0.31 -25.41 7.44
CA GLU A 893 -0.71 -26.44 7.69
C GLU A 893 -1.62 -26.64 6.47
N VAL A 894 -1.89 -25.57 5.71
CA VAL A 894 -2.62 -25.68 4.43
C VAL A 894 -1.70 -26.15 3.31
N ILE A 895 -0.49 -25.61 3.24
CA ILE A 895 0.49 -25.96 2.20
C ILE A 895 0.81 -27.47 2.24
N LYS A 896 1.00 -28.04 3.43
CA LYS A 896 1.27 -29.48 3.56
C LYS A 896 0.10 -30.37 3.11
N CYS A 897 -1.12 -29.84 3.10
CA CYS A 897 -2.33 -30.55 2.70
C CYS A 897 -2.67 -30.38 1.20
N ALA A 898 -1.94 -29.54 0.45
CA ALA A 898 -2.17 -29.29 -0.96
C ALA A 898 -1.95 -30.52 -1.84
N ASP A 899 -2.68 -30.63 -2.95
CA ASP A 899 -2.40 -31.62 -3.98
C ASP A 899 -1.28 -31.14 -4.91
N HIS A 900 -1.22 -29.84 -5.12
CA HIS A 900 -0.23 -29.18 -5.99
C HIS A 900 0.21 -27.85 -5.41
N ILE A 901 1.50 -27.57 -5.45
CA ILE A 901 2.10 -26.31 -4.99
C ILE A 901 2.77 -25.60 -6.16
N ILE A 902 2.63 -24.29 -6.19
CA ILE A 902 3.39 -23.37 -7.04
C ILE A 902 4.11 -22.42 -6.10
N ASP A 903 5.43 -22.59 -5.94
CA ASP A 903 6.25 -21.75 -5.07
C ASP A 903 6.90 -20.61 -5.86
N MET A 904 6.59 -19.36 -5.48
CA MET A 904 7.02 -18.13 -6.14
C MET A 904 8.19 -17.51 -5.39
N GLY A 905 9.23 -17.10 -6.13
CA GLY A 905 10.41 -16.52 -5.51
C GLY A 905 11.50 -16.12 -6.50
N PRO A 906 12.78 -16.25 -6.10
CA PRO A 906 13.27 -16.72 -4.79
C PRO A 906 13.10 -15.70 -3.65
N ASP A 907 12.94 -14.40 -3.96
CA ASP A 907 12.78 -13.32 -2.97
C ASP A 907 11.60 -12.40 -3.36
N GLY A 908 11.41 -11.29 -2.65
CA GLY A 908 10.41 -10.28 -2.95
C GLY A 908 10.92 -9.19 -3.91
N GLY A 909 9.99 -8.44 -4.53
CA GLY A 909 10.28 -7.34 -5.43
C GLY A 909 11.02 -7.78 -6.70
N ASP A 910 12.02 -7.01 -7.13
CA ASP A 910 12.76 -7.25 -8.38
C ASP A 910 13.56 -8.56 -8.37
N ARG A 911 13.91 -9.08 -7.20
CA ARG A 911 14.58 -10.38 -7.04
C ARG A 911 13.60 -11.56 -7.07
N GLY A 912 12.29 -11.30 -7.07
CA GLY A 912 11.22 -12.29 -7.19
C GLY A 912 10.70 -12.43 -8.60
N GLY A 913 9.45 -12.88 -8.69
CA GLY A 913 8.71 -12.96 -9.95
C GLY A 913 8.99 -14.21 -10.79
N ASN A 914 9.70 -15.19 -10.25
CA ASN A 914 9.94 -16.50 -10.88
C ASN A 914 9.17 -17.59 -10.15
N VAL A 915 8.99 -18.72 -10.83
CA VAL A 915 8.54 -19.97 -10.21
C VAL A 915 9.78 -20.74 -9.76
N VAL A 916 9.90 -21.01 -8.47
CA VAL A 916 11.04 -21.69 -7.86
C VAL A 916 10.84 -23.20 -7.84
N ALA A 917 9.66 -23.64 -7.44
CA ALA A 917 9.32 -25.05 -7.37
C ALA A 917 7.85 -25.28 -7.71
N VAL A 918 7.56 -26.44 -8.34
CA VAL A 918 6.21 -26.88 -8.68
C VAL A 918 6.09 -28.37 -8.42
N GLY A 919 4.97 -28.80 -7.86
CA GLY A 919 4.70 -30.22 -7.66
C GLY A 919 3.92 -30.49 -6.38
N THR A 920 3.96 -31.73 -5.90
CA THR A 920 3.36 -32.09 -4.61
C THR A 920 4.19 -31.51 -3.45
N PRO A 921 3.62 -31.40 -2.25
CA PRO A 921 4.38 -30.94 -1.07
C PRO A 921 5.69 -31.69 -0.85
N GLU A 922 5.69 -32.99 -1.08
CA GLU A 922 6.88 -33.84 -0.94
C GLU A 922 7.96 -33.50 -1.97
N MET A 923 7.56 -33.18 -3.23
CA MET A 923 8.50 -32.77 -4.28
C MET A 923 9.08 -31.38 -3.96
N VAL A 924 8.23 -30.44 -3.55
CA VAL A 924 8.67 -29.09 -3.20
C VAL A 924 9.58 -29.07 -1.98
N SER A 925 9.31 -29.91 -0.96
CA SER A 925 10.18 -30.05 0.22
C SER A 925 11.59 -30.55 -0.11
N GLY A 926 11.76 -31.29 -1.20
CA GLY A 926 13.05 -31.74 -1.72
C GLY A 926 13.85 -30.67 -2.47
N CYS A 927 13.25 -29.53 -2.81
CA CYS A 927 13.94 -28.46 -3.53
C CYS A 927 14.93 -27.74 -2.62
N ASN A 928 16.08 -27.33 -3.19
CA ASN A 928 17.10 -26.57 -2.48
C ASN A 928 17.01 -25.06 -2.75
N GLU A 929 16.20 -24.66 -3.71
CA GLU A 929 15.97 -23.26 -4.05
C GLU A 929 14.70 -22.74 -3.37
N GLY A 930 14.71 -21.48 -2.93
CA GLY A 930 13.61 -20.87 -2.22
C GLY A 930 13.58 -21.15 -0.72
N PHE A 931 12.63 -20.52 -0.06
CA PHE A 931 12.52 -20.61 1.40
C PHE A 931 11.44 -21.57 1.86
N THR A 932 10.36 -21.75 1.10
CA THR A 932 9.22 -22.59 1.45
C THR A 932 9.62 -24.03 1.74
N ALA A 933 10.52 -24.59 0.93
CA ALA A 933 10.97 -25.98 1.06
C ALA A 933 11.58 -26.29 2.45
N LYS A 934 12.35 -25.36 3.02
CA LYS A 934 12.96 -25.49 4.34
C LYS A 934 11.91 -25.72 5.43
N TYR A 935 10.93 -24.83 5.52
CA TYR A 935 9.91 -24.87 6.57
C TYR A 935 8.87 -25.98 6.34
N LEU A 936 8.58 -26.29 5.07
CA LEU A 936 7.66 -27.38 4.71
C LEU A 936 8.23 -28.74 5.10
N ARG A 937 9.54 -28.92 5.00
CA ARG A 937 10.22 -30.17 5.41
C ARG A 937 10.00 -30.50 6.89
N GLU A 938 10.05 -29.48 7.75
CA GLU A 938 9.83 -29.63 9.20
C GLU A 938 8.38 -30.05 9.54
N LYS A 939 7.42 -29.79 8.63
CA LYS A 939 6.00 -30.14 8.82
C LYS A 939 5.59 -31.47 8.18
N LEU A 940 6.41 -31.99 7.27
CA LEU A 940 6.14 -33.27 6.58
C LEU A 940 6.85 -34.45 7.25
N TYR A 941 8.01 -34.22 7.82
CA TYR A 941 8.90 -35.23 8.41
C TYR A 941 9.22 -34.87 9.86
#